data_8e458de638f519856037e00a9045f163
#
_entry.id   8e458de638f519856037e00a9045f163
#
_cell.length_a   1.000
_cell.length_b   1.000
_cell.length_c   1.000
_cell.angle_alpha   90.00
_cell.angle_beta   90.00
_cell.angle_gamma   90.00
#
_symmetry.space_group_name_H-M   'P 1'
#
loop_
_entity.id
_entity.type
_entity.pdbx_description
1 polymer ?
#
loop_
_entity_poly.entity_id
_entity_poly.type
_entity_poly.pdbx_seq_one_letter_code
_entity_poly.pdbx_strand_id
1 'polypeptide(L)'
;MRVVENYEIQAEIEAYLREKGIQAAVLHSGRQGEFKLTFPFDTGEESETVTVGKTYKRIVSSAYRTAKKRAAWKKKEREEYLKKCPVYGTFIAQAVLDTVEDNRNRLTQTQIINILRGTDLSDDYVFGRFTGKFKLLQKAEISDVISALERYDALRKRRVHGEYRNYHVYSVTRTGRLLSNLQNTPLPRKVPVTEQEYYLALRAVRDDIHRLTDRKKQEFLKVIAEKPGIFLTDPELILDCVELMGKTAEDYLKGYFAGEERRNRRDILRLLVNAAAGKGKVLPGNDLHAFMERKEKKKRAKEESKRRDQELFRLVLTEIPDNYVDLYPAARSMKRHFVLHIGPTNSGKTHDAIEELIHADNGIYLAPLRLLAYEQYEKMNRAGCPCSLVTGEEQFIIDGAKHQSSTIEMLSLKNRYDVAVIDEAQMIADGERGGAWTAAIMGVCALRIHVCAAPEAEKRIIEIIRDCGDDYEIVRHRRMTPLVYEEKVFHFPKVVRPGDALIVFSRGNVHAVAAQLKKKHVACSIIYGALPYDVRHKQAELFAAGTTEVVVATDAIGMGMNLPIRRVILMETTKFDGVSRRPLRYEEIRQIIGRAGRYGIYDTGYAASANGDQRVKTAIVDNPRPVGRAVIDFPETLLTVDAPILDLIKKWEEVVPAEGWQKESIVQMRRLAELTKDLAAPKKLAYDFLTIPFEEDNGALYDIWYKVFVKEVRGEEYSIYDLVDSMKLERTSSADAIDTLEQQHRILDLYFNLARKFQPLESTLKLIMEKKRICSGRIMKVLETRGFKERRCKSCGKPLPWNHPYGLCTKCYERQQKRYDR
;
A
#
# COMPACT_ATOMS: atom_id res chain seq x y z
N MET A 1 35.28 -13.35 16.64
CA MET A 1 34.34 -14.38 17.16
C MET A 1 33.02 -14.44 16.37
N ARG A 2 32.19 -13.39 16.31
CA ARG A 2 30.83 -13.47 15.65
C ARG A 2 30.82 -13.67 14.11
N VAL A 3 31.87 -13.32 13.39
CA VAL A 3 32.00 -13.58 11.94
C VAL A 3 32.34 -15.04 11.67
N VAL A 4 33.09 -15.68 12.53
CA VAL A 4 33.44 -17.09 12.47
C VAL A 4 32.20 -17.97 12.64
N GLU A 5 31.32 -17.64 13.58
CA GLU A 5 30.05 -18.39 13.81
C GLU A 5 29.13 -18.42 12.56
N ASN A 6 29.07 -17.33 11.78
CA ASN A 6 28.21 -17.31 10.59
C ASN A 6 28.80 -18.16 9.46
N TYR A 7 30.13 -18.21 9.30
CA TYR A 7 30.79 -19.09 8.33
C TYR A 7 30.64 -20.58 8.70
N GLU A 8 30.73 -20.90 9.99
CA GLU A 8 30.51 -22.26 10.49
C GLU A 8 29.08 -22.71 10.23
N ILE A 9 28.08 -21.87 10.54
CA ILE A 9 26.65 -22.16 10.27
C ILE A 9 26.39 -22.29 8.77
N GLN A 10 27.00 -21.46 7.93
CA GLN A 10 26.86 -21.57 6.46
C GLN A 10 27.41 -22.91 5.97
N ALA A 11 28.59 -23.28 6.42
CA ALA A 11 29.23 -24.56 6.06
C ALA A 11 28.38 -25.77 6.53
N GLU A 12 27.79 -25.68 7.71
CA GLU A 12 26.89 -26.73 8.22
C GLU A 12 25.59 -26.84 7.39
N ILE A 13 25.02 -25.71 6.95
CA ILE A 13 23.84 -25.69 6.05
C ILE A 13 24.19 -26.32 4.72
N GLU A 14 25.33 -25.96 4.14
CA GLU A 14 25.81 -26.52 2.86
C GLU A 14 26.13 -28.03 2.95
N ALA A 15 26.68 -28.47 4.07
CA ALA A 15 26.91 -29.87 4.35
C ALA A 15 25.61 -30.67 4.46
N TYR A 16 24.63 -30.12 5.19
CA TYR A 16 23.29 -30.70 5.34
C TYR A 16 22.55 -30.78 4.00
N LEU A 17 22.62 -29.75 3.16
CA LEU A 17 22.01 -29.73 1.84
C LEU A 17 22.62 -30.81 0.94
N ARG A 18 23.96 -30.97 0.97
CA ARG A 18 24.68 -32.03 0.27
C ARG A 18 24.28 -33.44 0.75
N GLU A 19 24.21 -33.66 2.07
CA GLU A 19 23.74 -34.92 2.66
C GLU A 19 22.32 -35.30 2.17
N LYS A 20 21.43 -34.30 2.00
CA LYS A 20 20.05 -34.54 1.54
C LYS A 20 19.89 -34.51 0.01
N GLY A 21 20.98 -34.37 -0.76
CA GLY A 21 20.92 -34.26 -2.23
C GLY A 21 20.18 -33.01 -2.73
N ILE A 22 20.11 -31.94 -1.91
CA ILE A 22 19.43 -30.71 -2.25
C ILE A 22 20.45 -29.70 -2.78
N GLN A 23 20.27 -29.29 -4.05
CA GLN A 23 21.08 -28.23 -4.63
C GLN A 23 20.49 -26.90 -4.22
N ALA A 24 21.29 -26.00 -3.61
CA ALA A 24 20.95 -24.63 -3.32
C ALA A 24 22.21 -23.78 -3.17
N ALA A 25 22.15 -22.52 -3.57
CA ALA A 25 23.13 -21.52 -3.19
C ALA A 25 22.78 -20.94 -1.82
N VAL A 26 23.75 -20.84 -0.93
CA VAL A 26 23.60 -20.33 0.43
C VAL A 26 24.41 -19.05 0.55
N LEU A 27 23.76 -17.92 0.76
CA LEU A 27 24.41 -16.62 0.93
C LEU A 27 23.97 -15.99 2.26
N HIS A 28 24.93 -15.44 2.98
CA HIS A 28 24.64 -14.69 4.19
C HIS A 28 23.97 -13.36 3.87
N SER A 29 22.79 -13.07 4.47
CA SER A 29 21.99 -11.86 4.16
C SER A 29 22.50 -10.56 4.81
N GLY A 30 23.62 -10.64 5.58
CA GLY A 30 24.17 -9.51 6.32
C GLY A 30 23.63 -9.33 7.74
N ARG A 31 22.60 -10.08 8.12
CA ARG A 31 22.10 -10.15 9.51
C ARG A 31 22.57 -11.42 10.20
N GLN A 32 22.89 -11.35 11.50
CA GLN A 32 23.37 -12.51 12.26
C GLN A 32 22.33 -13.64 12.21
N GLY A 33 22.77 -14.83 11.75
CA GLY A 33 21.93 -16.01 11.65
C GLY A 33 20.94 -16.01 10.49
N GLU A 34 20.94 -15.03 9.60
CA GLU A 34 20.06 -14.95 8.45
C GLU A 34 20.80 -15.36 7.16
N PHE A 35 20.25 -16.35 6.45
CA PHE A 35 20.81 -16.88 5.22
C PHE A 35 19.80 -16.84 4.09
N LYS A 36 20.24 -16.47 2.90
CA LYS A 36 19.46 -16.49 1.68
C LYS A 36 19.71 -17.78 0.94
N LEU A 37 18.68 -18.60 0.77
CA LEU A 37 18.73 -19.87 0.05
C LEU A 37 18.10 -19.67 -1.34
N THR A 38 18.87 -19.95 -2.38
CA THR A 38 18.39 -19.93 -3.76
C THR A 38 18.44 -21.35 -4.31
N PHE A 39 17.28 -21.88 -4.70
CA PHE A 39 17.16 -23.25 -5.24
C PHE A 39 17.20 -23.22 -6.78
N PRO A 40 17.64 -24.31 -7.45
CA PRO A 40 17.77 -24.34 -8.92
C PRO A 40 16.46 -24.15 -9.69
N PHE A 41 15.32 -24.32 -9.02
CA PHE A 41 14.00 -24.11 -9.59
C PHE A 41 13.44 -22.72 -9.29
N ASP A 42 14.17 -21.89 -8.55
CA ASP A 42 13.79 -20.49 -8.34
C ASP A 42 14.10 -19.70 -9.61
N THR A 43 13.14 -18.93 -10.09
CA THR A 43 13.29 -18.10 -11.28
C THR A 43 13.87 -16.73 -10.95
N GLY A 44 15.15 -16.58 -11.10
CA GLY A 44 15.91 -15.31 -11.22
C GLY A 44 16.07 -14.46 -9.98
N GLU A 45 15.05 -13.94 -9.36
CA GLU A 45 15.11 -13.00 -8.23
C GLU A 45 14.55 -13.58 -6.91
N GLU A 46 14.04 -14.79 -6.98
CA GLU A 46 13.41 -15.45 -5.85
C GLU A 46 14.43 -16.27 -5.06
N SER A 47 14.45 -15.99 -3.78
CA SER A 47 15.27 -16.76 -2.84
C SER A 47 14.57 -16.77 -1.49
N GLU A 48 14.61 -17.89 -0.81
CA GLU A 48 14.09 -18.01 0.55
C GLU A 48 15.09 -17.40 1.52
N THR A 49 14.64 -16.42 2.32
CA THR A 49 15.43 -15.90 3.44
C THR A 49 15.05 -16.67 4.69
N VAL A 50 16.02 -17.30 5.31
CA VAL A 50 15.85 -18.08 6.53
C VAL A 50 16.69 -17.51 7.66
N THR A 51 16.10 -17.37 8.83
CA THR A 51 16.83 -17.04 10.06
C THR A 51 17.14 -18.35 10.78
N VAL A 52 18.44 -18.64 10.92
CA VAL A 52 18.92 -19.93 11.37
C VAL A 52 19.54 -19.84 12.77
N GLY A 53 19.03 -20.65 13.67
CA GLY A 53 19.63 -20.91 14.99
C GLY A 53 19.97 -22.41 15.13
N LYS A 54 20.03 -22.90 16.35
CA LYS A 54 20.34 -24.32 16.68
C LYS A 54 19.43 -25.37 15.98
N THR A 55 18.34 -24.94 15.32
CA THR A 55 17.37 -25.82 14.63
C THR A 55 17.41 -25.68 13.11
N TYR A 56 18.53 -25.26 12.54
CA TYR A 56 18.67 -24.96 11.10
C TYR A 56 18.19 -26.07 10.16
N LYS A 57 18.43 -27.35 10.46
CA LYS A 57 18.00 -28.48 9.62
C LYS A 57 16.50 -28.48 9.32
N ARG A 58 15.68 -28.19 10.33
CA ARG A 58 14.21 -28.13 10.19
C ARG A 58 13.79 -26.89 9.37
N ILE A 59 14.43 -25.76 9.60
CA ILE A 59 14.13 -24.49 8.93
C ILE A 59 14.52 -24.61 7.44
N VAL A 60 15.71 -25.10 7.12
CA VAL A 60 16.19 -25.27 5.75
C VAL A 60 15.32 -26.28 4.97
N SER A 61 14.94 -27.40 5.61
CA SER A 61 14.01 -28.39 5.00
C SER A 61 12.62 -27.80 4.76
N SER A 62 12.15 -26.91 5.62
CA SER A 62 10.87 -26.20 5.45
C SER A 62 10.97 -25.22 4.28
N ALA A 63 12.04 -24.41 4.20
CA ALA A 63 12.28 -23.47 3.11
C ALA A 63 12.33 -24.20 1.75
N TYR A 64 13.05 -25.31 1.65
CA TYR A 64 13.07 -26.14 0.45
C TYR A 64 11.67 -26.63 0.03
N ARG A 65 10.89 -27.17 0.98
CA ARG A 65 9.53 -27.63 0.69
C ARG A 65 8.61 -26.49 0.24
N THR A 66 8.74 -25.32 0.85
CA THR A 66 7.97 -24.11 0.48
C THR A 66 8.35 -23.64 -0.91
N ALA A 67 9.63 -23.50 -1.21
CA ALA A 67 10.12 -23.12 -2.52
C ALA A 67 9.70 -24.11 -3.61
N LYS A 68 9.81 -25.42 -3.34
CA LYS A 68 9.36 -26.47 -4.27
C LYS A 68 7.84 -26.41 -4.54
N LYS A 69 7.03 -26.17 -3.52
CA LYS A 69 5.56 -25.99 -3.69
C LYS A 69 5.26 -24.74 -4.51
N ARG A 70 5.96 -23.63 -4.26
CA ARG A 70 5.81 -22.38 -5.01
C ARG A 70 6.19 -22.55 -6.48
N ALA A 71 7.31 -23.19 -6.76
CA ALA A 71 7.74 -23.49 -8.12
C ALA A 71 6.75 -24.40 -8.87
N ALA A 72 6.23 -25.43 -8.21
CA ALA A 72 5.20 -26.31 -8.78
C ALA A 72 3.90 -25.55 -9.08
N TRP A 73 3.47 -24.67 -8.17
CA TRP A 73 2.29 -23.82 -8.36
C TRP A 73 2.49 -22.83 -9.53
N LYS A 74 3.62 -22.14 -9.59
CA LYS A 74 3.97 -21.24 -10.72
C LYS A 74 4.04 -21.95 -12.05
N LYS A 75 4.60 -23.16 -12.06
CA LYS A 75 4.62 -24.00 -13.27
C LYS A 75 3.20 -24.32 -13.74
N LYS A 76 2.32 -24.70 -12.82
CA LYS A 76 0.91 -24.99 -13.12
C LYS A 76 0.17 -23.74 -13.60
N GLU A 77 0.34 -22.60 -12.92
CA GLU A 77 -0.24 -21.30 -13.32
C GLU A 77 0.21 -20.89 -14.71
N ARG A 78 1.50 -21.08 -15.00
CA ARG A 78 2.09 -20.83 -16.33
C ARG A 78 1.50 -21.76 -17.40
N GLU A 79 1.38 -23.06 -17.12
CA GLU A 79 0.78 -24.03 -18.03
C GLU A 79 -0.69 -23.68 -18.31
N GLU A 80 -1.44 -23.27 -17.31
CA GLU A 80 -2.83 -22.80 -17.48
C GLU A 80 -2.90 -21.49 -18.29
N TYR A 81 -1.98 -20.56 -18.04
CA TYR A 81 -1.86 -19.32 -18.82
C TYR A 81 -1.57 -19.62 -20.30
N LEU A 82 -0.63 -20.53 -20.58
CA LEU A 82 -0.28 -20.94 -21.94
C LEU A 82 -1.45 -21.66 -22.65
N LYS A 83 -2.23 -22.45 -21.91
CA LYS A 83 -3.44 -23.11 -22.46
C LYS A 83 -4.54 -22.11 -22.82
N LYS A 84 -4.66 -20.99 -22.10
CA LYS A 84 -5.64 -19.92 -22.37
C LYS A 84 -5.27 -19.03 -23.55
N CYS A 85 -4.04 -19.06 -24.03
CA CYS A 85 -3.51 -18.29 -25.15
C CYS A 85 -3.02 -19.22 -26.28
N PRO A 86 -3.91 -19.83 -27.08
CA PRO A 86 -3.51 -20.77 -28.12
C PRO A 86 -2.65 -20.15 -29.23
N VAL A 87 -2.71 -18.80 -29.41
CA VAL A 87 -1.90 -18.05 -30.39
C VAL A 87 -0.92 -17.12 -29.66
N TYR A 88 -0.31 -17.64 -28.66
CA TYR A 88 0.52 -16.96 -27.71
C TYR A 88 1.72 -16.22 -28.32
N GLY A 89 2.48 -16.84 -29.22
CA GLY A 89 3.61 -16.19 -29.88
C GLY A 89 3.21 -14.98 -30.72
N THR A 90 2.05 -15.01 -31.33
CA THR A 90 1.48 -13.89 -32.08
C THR A 90 1.20 -12.70 -31.16
N PHE A 91 0.62 -12.95 -30.00
CA PHE A 91 0.37 -11.89 -29.04
C PHE A 91 1.65 -11.26 -28.50
N ILE A 92 2.70 -12.06 -28.25
CA ILE A 92 3.98 -11.52 -27.80
C ILE A 92 4.62 -10.70 -28.91
N ALA A 93 4.62 -11.20 -30.14
CA ALA A 93 5.17 -10.48 -31.30
C ALA A 93 4.47 -9.13 -31.49
N GLN A 94 3.15 -9.12 -31.43
CA GLN A 94 2.34 -7.89 -31.48
C GLN A 94 2.69 -6.96 -30.33
N ALA A 95 2.76 -7.48 -29.11
CA ALA A 95 3.07 -6.70 -27.93
C ALA A 95 4.46 -6.06 -27.99
N VAL A 96 5.45 -6.76 -28.54
CA VAL A 96 6.79 -6.22 -28.76
C VAL A 96 6.74 -5.07 -29.79
N LEU A 97 6.08 -5.26 -30.93
CA LEU A 97 5.97 -4.24 -31.97
C LEU A 97 5.26 -2.98 -31.46
N ASP A 98 4.09 -3.15 -30.85
CA ASP A 98 3.32 -2.03 -30.29
C ASP A 98 4.12 -1.28 -29.20
N THR A 99 4.74 -2.02 -28.27
CA THR A 99 5.52 -1.40 -27.20
C THR A 99 6.69 -0.57 -27.73
N VAL A 100 7.37 -1.04 -28.78
CA VAL A 100 8.48 -0.29 -29.41
C VAL A 100 7.96 0.96 -30.15
N GLU A 101 6.85 0.85 -30.85
CA GLU A 101 6.25 1.96 -31.60
C GLU A 101 5.67 3.03 -30.65
N ASP A 102 4.93 2.65 -29.63
CA ASP A 102 4.37 3.54 -28.59
C ASP A 102 5.47 4.37 -27.91
N ASN A 103 6.67 3.78 -27.72
CA ASN A 103 7.84 4.44 -27.13
C ASN A 103 8.78 5.07 -28.18
N ARG A 104 8.24 5.51 -29.31
CA ARG A 104 8.93 6.25 -30.37
C ARG A 104 10.18 5.56 -30.93
N ASN A 105 10.18 4.23 -30.95
CA ASN A 105 11.29 3.41 -31.49
C ASN A 105 12.65 3.66 -30.80
N ARG A 106 12.67 3.85 -29.49
CA ARG A 106 13.89 4.19 -28.71
C ARG A 106 14.19 3.23 -27.57
N LEU A 107 13.48 2.10 -27.48
CA LEU A 107 13.68 1.14 -26.39
C LEU A 107 14.82 0.18 -26.67
N THR A 108 15.58 -0.15 -25.60
CA THR A 108 16.51 -1.29 -25.58
C THR A 108 15.75 -2.61 -25.36
N GLN A 109 16.39 -3.74 -25.65
CA GLN A 109 15.81 -5.05 -25.42
C GLN A 109 15.34 -5.25 -23.96
N THR A 110 16.20 -4.84 -23.01
CA THR A 110 15.87 -4.94 -21.57
C THR A 110 14.64 -4.10 -21.21
N GLN A 111 14.52 -2.89 -21.74
CA GLN A 111 13.37 -2.01 -21.50
C GLN A 111 12.08 -2.61 -22.08
N ILE A 112 12.12 -3.14 -23.30
CA ILE A 112 10.97 -3.84 -23.89
C ILE A 112 10.50 -5.00 -23.00
N ILE A 113 11.45 -5.82 -22.54
CA ILE A 113 11.16 -6.96 -21.67
C ILE A 113 10.56 -6.50 -20.33
N ASN A 114 11.13 -5.45 -19.74
CA ASN A 114 10.65 -4.92 -18.46
C ASN A 114 9.22 -4.34 -18.56
N ILE A 115 8.92 -3.58 -19.61
CA ILE A 115 7.57 -3.05 -19.86
C ILE A 115 6.56 -4.19 -20.03
N LEU A 116 6.87 -5.19 -20.86
CA LEU A 116 5.97 -6.32 -21.11
C LEU A 116 5.74 -7.18 -19.86
N ARG A 117 6.74 -7.31 -18.99
CA ARG A 117 6.63 -8.03 -17.72
C ARG A 117 6.08 -7.20 -16.56
N GLY A 118 6.12 -5.85 -16.67
CA GLY A 118 5.75 -4.95 -15.58
C GLY A 118 6.80 -4.87 -14.47
N THR A 119 8.10 -4.97 -14.82
CA THR A 119 9.24 -4.91 -13.88
C THR A 119 10.13 -3.72 -14.22
N ASP A 120 10.72 -3.06 -13.20
CA ASP A 120 11.64 -1.91 -13.36
C ASP A 120 11.08 -0.83 -14.30
N LEU A 121 9.85 -0.40 -14.07
CA LEU A 121 9.18 0.61 -14.88
C LEU A 121 9.71 2.00 -14.52
N SER A 122 10.07 2.79 -15.55
CA SER A 122 10.44 4.20 -15.42
C SER A 122 9.29 5.09 -15.85
N ASP A 123 9.15 6.26 -15.25
CA ASP A 123 8.12 7.25 -15.60
C ASP A 123 8.28 7.80 -17.03
N ASP A 124 9.46 7.59 -17.63
CA ASP A 124 9.75 7.99 -19.01
C ASP A 124 9.13 7.05 -20.07
N TYR A 125 8.53 5.92 -19.65
CA TYR A 125 7.94 4.96 -20.59
C TYR A 125 6.48 5.27 -20.87
N VAL A 126 6.10 5.11 -22.13
CA VAL A 126 4.68 5.09 -22.51
C VAL A 126 4.11 3.71 -22.20
N PHE A 127 3.17 3.67 -21.27
CA PHE A 127 2.51 2.43 -20.86
C PHE A 127 1.34 2.13 -21.80
N GLY A 128 1.56 1.16 -22.69
CA GLY A 128 0.55 0.68 -23.64
C GLY A 128 -0.30 -0.47 -23.09
N ARG A 129 -1.23 -0.95 -23.92
CA ARG A 129 -2.18 -2.04 -23.61
C ARG A 129 -1.53 -3.36 -23.17
N PHE A 130 -0.24 -3.55 -23.43
CA PHE A 130 0.49 -4.78 -23.12
C PHE A 130 1.40 -4.67 -21.89
N THR A 131 1.47 -3.52 -21.26
CA THR A 131 2.28 -3.33 -20.04
C THR A 131 1.89 -4.33 -18.95
N GLY A 132 2.86 -5.09 -18.44
CA GLY A 132 2.65 -6.10 -17.40
C GLY A 132 1.83 -7.32 -17.79
N LYS A 133 1.41 -7.46 -19.05
CA LYS A 133 0.58 -8.60 -19.50
C LYS A 133 1.33 -9.92 -19.57
N PHE A 134 2.66 -9.89 -19.61
CA PHE A 134 3.50 -11.07 -19.79
C PHE A 134 4.40 -11.34 -18.56
N LYS A 135 3.93 -10.99 -17.37
CA LYS A 135 4.66 -11.18 -16.10
C LYS A 135 5.09 -12.62 -15.81
N LEU A 136 4.35 -13.60 -16.34
CA LEU A 136 4.62 -15.03 -16.13
C LEU A 136 5.64 -15.61 -17.12
N LEU A 137 6.06 -14.83 -18.13
CA LEU A 137 7.07 -15.26 -19.08
C LEU A 137 8.48 -15.03 -18.56
N GLN A 138 9.40 -15.92 -18.95
CA GLN A 138 10.82 -15.72 -18.70
C GLN A 138 11.38 -14.63 -19.62
N LYS A 139 12.42 -13.93 -19.17
CA LYS A 139 13.12 -12.92 -20.00
C LYS A 139 13.62 -13.51 -21.32
N ALA A 140 14.10 -14.75 -21.29
CA ALA A 140 14.57 -15.45 -22.48
C ALA A 140 13.49 -15.66 -23.54
N GLU A 141 12.26 -15.98 -23.15
CA GLU A 141 11.16 -16.21 -24.09
C GLU A 141 10.77 -14.93 -24.87
N ILE A 142 10.74 -13.78 -24.19
CA ILE A 142 10.48 -12.50 -24.85
C ILE A 142 11.70 -12.11 -25.71
N SER A 143 12.92 -12.37 -25.24
CA SER A 143 14.15 -12.14 -25.99
C SER A 143 14.19 -12.94 -27.31
N ASP A 144 13.75 -14.19 -27.28
CA ASP A 144 13.63 -15.05 -28.46
C ASP A 144 12.67 -14.47 -29.50
N VAL A 145 11.52 -13.91 -29.02
CA VAL A 145 10.57 -13.22 -29.91
C VAL A 145 11.19 -11.98 -30.54
N ILE A 146 11.89 -11.14 -29.78
CA ILE A 146 12.58 -9.95 -30.28
C ILE A 146 13.61 -10.36 -31.35
N SER A 147 14.38 -11.41 -31.09
CA SER A 147 15.37 -11.94 -32.03
C SER A 147 14.74 -12.53 -33.29
N ALA A 148 13.57 -13.15 -33.17
CA ALA A 148 12.80 -13.61 -34.33
C ALA A 148 12.32 -12.43 -35.18
N LEU A 149 11.73 -11.41 -34.55
CA LEU A 149 11.27 -10.20 -35.24
C LEU A 149 12.43 -9.44 -35.93
N GLU A 150 13.64 -9.42 -35.35
CA GLU A 150 14.84 -8.87 -35.97
C GLU A 150 15.23 -9.69 -37.23
N ARG A 151 15.24 -11.03 -37.14
CA ARG A 151 15.52 -11.92 -38.31
C ARG A 151 14.51 -11.74 -39.46
N TYR A 152 13.26 -11.44 -39.11
CA TYR A 152 12.18 -11.21 -40.08
C TYR A 152 12.17 -9.80 -40.67
N ASP A 153 13.15 -8.96 -40.31
CA ASP A 153 13.17 -7.53 -40.66
C ASP A 153 11.90 -6.79 -40.20
N ALA A 154 11.25 -7.27 -39.14
CA ALA A 154 10.13 -6.59 -38.49
C ALA A 154 10.62 -5.55 -37.46
N LEU A 155 11.76 -5.84 -36.83
CA LEU A 155 12.50 -4.92 -35.96
C LEU A 155 13.90 -4.67 -36.49
N ARG A 156 14.36 -3.44 -36.39
CA ARG A 156 15.73 -3.05 -36.75
C ARG A 156 16.47 -2.56 -35.52
N LYS A 157 17.62 -3.15 -35.28
CA LYS A 157 18.55 -2.79 -34.21
C LYS A 157 19.46 -1.67 -34.66
N ARG A 158 19.55 -0.58 -33.89
CA ARG A 158 20.40 0.58 -34.17
C ARG A 158 21.30 0.84 -32.96
N ARG A 159 22.59 1.06 -33.23
CA ARG A 159 23.55 1.47 -32.21
C ARG A 159 23.36 2.95 -31.88
N VAL A 160 23.33 3.28 -30.60
CA VAL A 160 23.28 4.65 -30.09
C VAL A 160 24.52 4.89 -29.24
N HIS A 161 25.18 6.02 -29.47
CA HIS A 161 26.32 6.45 -28.66
C HIS A 161 25.77 7.15 -27.41
N GLY A 162 25.93 6.55 -26.24
CA GLY A 162 25.56 7.16 -24.95
C GLY A 162 26.78 7.79 -24.28
N GLU A 163 26.53 8.66 -23.32
CA GLU A 163 27.55 9.44 -22.62
C GLU A 163 28.59 8.57 -21.90
N TYR A 164 28.17 7.38 -21.38
CA TYR A 164 29.02 6.47 -20.64
C TYR A 164 29.30 5.13 -21.37
N ARG A 165 28.40 4.70 -22.26
CA ARG A 165 28.55 3.46 -23.04
C ARG A 165 27.62 3.45 -24.25
N ASN A 166 28.04 2.71 -25.29
CA ASN A 166 27.18 2.45 -26.43
C ASN A 166 26.11 1.40 -26.10
N TYR A 167 24.90 1.61 -26.57
CA TYR A 167 23.79 0.66 -26.40
C TYR A 167 23.01 0.53 -27.71
N HIS A 168 22.12 -0.46 -27.76
CA HIS A 168 21.30 -0.70 -28.93
C HIS A 168 19.82 -0.41 -28.62
N VAL A 169 19.15 0.26 -29.53
CA VAL A 169 17.70 0.47 -29.49
C VAL A 169 17.03 -0.17 -30.69
N TYR A 170 15.77 -0.52 -30.52
CA TYR A 170 14.96 -1.15 -31.53
C TYR A 170 13.98 -0.15 -32.13
N SER A 171 13.73 -0.30 -33.45
CA SER A 171 12.73 0.44 -34.19
C SER A 171 11.88 -0.51 -35.03
N VAL A 172 10.57 -0.24 -35.12
CA VAL A 172 9.66 -1.00 -35.97
C VAL A 172 9.91 -0.63 -37.43
N THR A 173 10.10 -1.62 -38.27
CA THR A 173 10.30 -1.42 -39.73
C THR A 173 8.95 -1.32 -40.45
N ARG A 174 8.97 -1.13 -41.78
CA ARG A 174 7.76 -1.21 -42.58
C ARG A 174 7.11 -2.58 -42.53
N THR A 175 7.92 -3.66 -42.56
CA THR A 175 7.45 -5.03 -42.36
C THR A 175 6.78 -5.23 -41.00
N GLY A 176 7.41 -4.71 -39.93
CA GLY A 176 6.84 -4.77 -38.59
C GLY A 176 5.49 -4.07 -38.49
N ARG A 177 5.33 -2.88 -39.10
CA ARG A 177 4.04 -2.16 -39.14
C ARG A 177 2.96 -2.92 -39.90
N LEU A 178 3.30 -3.52 -41.02
CA LEU A 178 2.36 -4.38 -41.76
C LEU A 178 1.88 -5.57 -40.91
N LEU A 179 2.81 -6.23 -40.20
CA LEU A 179 2.49 -7.34 -39.32
C LEU A 179 1.63 -6.90 -38.13
N SER A 180 1.90 -5.73 -37.55
CA SER A 180 1.08 -5.16 -36.47
C SER A 180 -0.33 -4.81 -36.98
N ASN A 181 -0.45 -4.17 -38.13
CA ASN A 181 -1.73 -3.76 -38.72
C ASN A 181 -2.61 -4.96 -39.11
N LEU A 182 -2.03 -6.06 -39.54
CA LEU A 182 -2.78 -7.28 -39.87
C LEU A 182 -3.61 -7.82 -38.71
N GLN A 183 -3.11 -7.68 -37.50
CA GLN A 183 -3.86 -8.09 -36.31
C GLN A 183 -4.91 -7.08 -35.88
N ASN A 184 -4.72 -5.83 -36.19
CA ASN A 184 -5.57 -4.73 -35.75
C ASN A 184 -6.63 -4.32 -36.78
N THR A 185 -6.55 -4.80 -38.03
CA THR A 185 -7.54 -4.46 -39.08
C THR A 185 -8.89 -5.07 -38.73
N PRO A 186 -9.92 -4.27 -38.43
CA PRO A 186 -11.25 -4.80 -38.19
C PRO A 186 -11.86 -5.24 -39.52
N LEU A 187 -12.26 -6.51 -39.59
CA LEU A 187 -13.21 -6.91 -40.63
C LEU A 187 -14.60 -6.28 -40.32
N PRO A 188 -15.35 -5.90 -41.36
CA PRO A 188 -16.70 -5.37 -41.16
C PRO A 188 -17.53 -6.32 -40.30
N ARG A 189 -18.07 -5.79 -39.24
CA ARG A 189 -18.74 -6.53 -38.16
C ARG A 189 -20.07 -7.03 -38.60
N LYS A 190 -20.52 -7.68 -39.43
CA LYS A 190 -21.90 -8.10 -39.68
C LYS A 190 -22.29 -8.51 -41.09
N VAL A 191 -21.35 -8.88 -41.95
CA VAL A 191 -21.73 -9.44 -43.22
C VAL A 191 -21.55 -10.95 -43.19
N PRO A 192 -22.50 -11.79 -43.59
CA PRO A 192 -22.24 -13.20 -43.81
C PRO A 192 -21.16 -13.29 -44.87
N VAL A 193 -19.99 -13.74 -44.50
CA VAL A 193 -18.85 -13.88 -45.38
C VAL A 193 -19.03 -15.22 -46.08
N THR A 194 -19.25 -15.18 -47.38
CA THR A 194 -19.21 -16.38 -48.20
C THR A 194 -17.77 -16.89 -48.27
N GLU A 195 -17.61 -18.18 -48.52
CA GLU A 195 -16.30 -18.82 -48.69
C GLU A 195 -15.44 -18.04 -49.72
N GLN A 196 -16.07 -17.55 -50.78
CA GLN A 196 -15.43 -16.79 -51.82
C GLN A 196 -14.97 -15.38 -51.37
N GLU A 197 -15.77 -14.69 -50.60
CA GLU A 197 -15.44 -13.39 -50.03
C GLU A 197 -14.31 -13.54 -49.01
N TYR A 198 -14.28 -14.65 -48.29
CA TYR A 198 -13.17 -14.92 -47.36
C TYR A 198 -11.84 -15.16 -48.10
N TYR A 199 -11.86 -15.95 -49.20
CA TYR A 199 -10.69 -16.12 -50.05
C TYR A 199 -10.21 -14.81 -50.68
N LEU A 200 -11.12 -13.94 -51.08
CA LEU A 200 -10.78 -12.61 -51.59
C LEU A 200 -10.15 -11.72 -50.50
N ALA A 201 -10.67 -11.78 -49.28
CA ALA A 201 -10.12 -11.07 -48.14
C ALA A 201 -8.74 -11.59 -47.76
N LEU A 202 -8.52 -12.91 -47.73
CA LEU A 202 -7.18 -13.51 -47.54
C LEU A 202 -6.20 -13.11 -48.65
N ARG A 203 -6.64 -13.10 -49.94
CA ARG A 203 -5.82 -12.60 -51.04
C ARG A 203 -5.43 -11.15 -50.91
N ALA A 204 -6.33 -10.29 -50.55
CA ALA A 204 -6.07 -8.86 -50.34
C ALA A 204 -5.02 -8.64 -49.22
N VAL A 205 -5.11 -9.44 -48.15
CA VAL A 205 -4.10 -9.45 -47.07
C VAL A 205 -2.77 -9.99 -47.56
N ARG A 206 -2.79 -11.01 -48.37
CA ARG A 206 -1.62 -11.61 -49.01
C ARG A 206 -0.85 -10.60 -49.88
N ASP A 207 -1.58 -9.80 -50.67
CA ASP A 207 -1.00 -8.82 -51.56
C ASP A 207 -0.29 -7.66 -50.78
N ASP A 208 -0.72 -7.37 -49.55
CA ASP A 208 -0.08 -6.41 -48.66
C ASP A 208 1.24 -6.89 -48.05
N ILE A 209 1.45 -8.22 -47.98
CA ILE A 209 2.64 -8.85 -47.35
C ILE A 209 3.70 -9.30 -48.40
N HIS A 210 3.53 -9.01 -49.67
CA HIS A 210 4.36 -9.45 -50.80
C HIS A 210 5.86 -9.15 -50.76
N ARG A 211 6.42 -8.79 -49.57
CA ARG A 211 7.82 -8.35 -49.46
C ARG A 211 8.73 -9.24 -48.58
N LEU A 212 8.20 -10.31 -48.01
CA LEU A 212 9.03 -11.33 -47.39
C LEU A 212 9.58 -12.24 -48.50
N THR A 213 10.92 -12.38 -48.58
CA THR A 213 11.54 -13.33 -49.52
C THR A 213 11.19 -14.77 -49.10
N ASP A 214 11.13 -15.69 -50.06
CA ASP A 214 10.85 -17.12 -49.81
C ASP A 214 11.79 -17.74 -48.81
N ARG A 215 13.06 -17.32 -48.79
CA ARG A 215 14.04 -17.75 -47.78
C ARG A 215 13.60 -17.34 -46.36
N LYS A 216 13.11 -16.14 -46.18
CA LYS A 216 12.63 -15.66 -44.88
C LYS A 216 11.33 -16.37 -44.46
N LYS A 217 10.46 -16.72 -45.40
CA LYS A 217 9.29 -17.55 -45.14
C LYS A 217 9.69 -18.96 -44.66
N GLN A 218 10.65 -19.61 -45.29
CA GLN A 218 11.12 -20.91 -44.87
C GLN A 218 11.83 -20.91 -43.49
N GLU A 219 12.62 -19.87 -43.18
CA GLU A 219 13.22 -19.68 -41.87
C GLU A 219 12.16 -19.54 -40.79
N PHE A 220 11.06 -18.86 -41.10
CA PHE A 220 9.93 -18.70 -40.20
C PHE A 220 9.18 -20.00 -39.96
N LEU A 221 8.93 -20.78 -40.99
CA LEU A 221 8.30 -22.09 -40.85
C LEU A 221 9.12 -23.01 -39.92
N LYS A 222 10.46 -22.98 -40.02
CA LYS A 222 11.33 -23.67 -39.10
C LYS A 222 11.18 -23.17 -37.64
N VAL A 223 11.16 -21.88 -37.46
CA VAL A 223 10.97 -21.28 -36.11
C VAL A 223 9.61 -21.65 -35.50
N ILE A 224 8.54 -21.67 -36.31
CA ILE A 224 7.24 -22.14 -35.89
C ILE A 224 7.27 -23.63 -35.49
N ALA A 225 7.90 -24.48 -36.29
CA ALA A 225 7.98 -25.90 -36.02
C ALA A 225 8.79 -26.20 -34.75
N GLU A 226 9.92 -25.51 -34.54
CA GLU A 226 10.80 -25.70 -33.40
C GLU A 226 10.27 -25.05 -32.12
N LYS A 227 9.60 -23.86 -32.22
CA LYS A 227 9.09 -23.09 -31.08
C LYS A 227 7.65 -22.65 -31.35
N PRO A 228 6.67 -23.54 -31.20
CA PRO A 228 5.28 -23.29 -31.59
C PRO A 228 4.55 -22.16 -30.83
N GLY A 229 5.22 -21.47 -29.91
CA GLY A 229 4.70 -20.29 -29.24
C GLY A 229 5.15 -18.96 -29.85
N ILE A 230 6.05 -18.98 -30.86
CA ILE A 230 6.71 -17.79 -31.39
C ILE A 230 6.46 -17.71 -32.90
N PHE A 231 5.44 -16.95 -33.29
CA PHE A 231 5.16 -16.71 -34.70
C PHE A 231 4.30 -15.47 -34.91
N LEU A 232 4.26 -15.01 -36.16
CA LEU A 232 3.49 -13.87 -36.60
C LEU A 232 2.30 -14.31 -37.44
N THR A 233 1.28 -13.49 -37.52
CA THR A 233 0.12 -13.74 -38.35
C THR A 233 0.34 -13.31 -39.79
N ASP A 234 1.12 -14.04 -40.51
CA ASP A 234 1.19 -13.91 -41.97
C ASP A 234 0.25 -14.95 -42.60
N PRO A 235 -0.80 -14.57 -43.30
CA PRO A 235 -1.75 -15.50 -43.89
C PRO A 235 -1.15 -16.47 -44.92
N GLU A 236 -0.17 -16.01 -45.69
CA GLU A 236 0.52 -16.89 -46.65
C GLU A 236 1.31 -17.99 -45.94
N LEU A 237 2.09 -17.61 -44.94
CA LEU A 237 2.86 -18.55 -44.13
C LEU A 237 1.95 -19.53 -43.39
N ILE A 238 0.77 -19.10 -42.95
CA ILE A 238 -0.22 -19.95 -42.30
C ILE A 238 -0.79 -20.96 -43.32
N LEU A 239 -1.11 -20.53 -44.52
CA LEU A 239 -1.59 -21.41 -45.58
C LEU A 239 -0.50 -22.41 -45.98
N ASP A 240 0.73 -21.96 -46.20
CA ASP A 240 1.86 -22.82 -46.51
C ASP A 240 2.11 -23.87 -45.40
N CYS A 241 1.95 -23.48 -44.13
CA CYS A 241 2.06 -24.41 -43.00
C CYS A 241 0.94 -25.47 -42.98
N VAL A 242 -0.29 -25.06 -43.32
CA VAL A 242 -1.43 -25.99 -43.42
C VAL A 242 -1.20 -27.01 -44.56
N GLU A 243 -0.69 -26.55 -45.69
CA GLU A 243 -0.34 -27.45 -46.82
C GLU A 243 0.77 -28.42 -46.46
N LEU A 244 1.82 -27.97 -45.81
CA LEU A 244 2.92 -28.83 -45.28
C LEU A 244 2.45 -29.91 -44.31
N MET A 245 1.32 -29.70 -43.66
CA MET A 245 0.68 -30.69 -42.79
C MET A 245 -0.18 -31.74 -43.54
N GLY A 246 -0.17 -31.73 -44.86
CA GLY A 246 -0.86 -32.70 -45.71
C GLY A 246 -2.37 -32.47 -45.82
N LYS A 247 -2.84 -31.29 -45.52
CA LYS A 247 -4.23 -30.83 -45.75
C LYS A 247 -4.25 -29.50 -46.46
N THR A 248 -5.11 -29.37 -47.43
CA THR A 248 -5.25 -28.11 -48.12
C THR A 248 -5.94 -27.07 -47.23
N ALA A 249 -5.56 -25.82 -47.39
CA ALA A 249 -6.21 -24.72 -46.69
C ALA A 249 -7.72 -24.68 -47.00
N GLU A 250 -8.11 -25.15 -48.17
CA GLU A 250 -9.51 -25.31 -48.61
C GLU A 250 -10.31 -26.23 -47.70
N ASP A 251 -9.78 -27.44 -47.37
CA ASP A 251 -10.49 -28.38 -46.50
C ASP A 251 -10.74 -27.81 -45.13
N TYR A 252 -9.83 -27.02 -44.65
CA TYR A 252 -9.98 -26.29 -43.41
C TYR A 252 -11.07 -25.24 -43.47
N LEU A 253 -11.09 -24.46 -44.55
CA LEU A 253 -12.05 -23.40 -44.73
C LEU A 253 -13.45 -23.96 -45.03
N LYS A 254 -13.56 -25.06 -45.80
CA LYS A 254 -14.85 -25.75 -46.01
C LYS A 254 -15.44 -26.25 -44.70
N GLY A 255 -14.61 -26.90 -43.84
CA GLY A 255 -15.07 -27.34 -42.52
C GLY A 255 -15.50 -26.17 -41.62
N TYR A 256 -14.83 -25.03 -41.74
CA TYR A 256 -15.16 -23.84 -41.01
C TYR A 256 -16.46 -23.16 -41.46
N PHE A 257 -16.74 -23.12 -42.74
CA PHE A 257 -17.93 -22.53 -43.30
C PHE A 257 -19.17 -23.44 -43.35
N ALA A 258 -19.03 -24.70 -42.92
CA ALA A 258 -20.18 -25.64 -42.85
C ALA A 258 -21.25 -25.23 -41.80
N GLY A 259 -20.99 -24.25 -40.98
CA GLY A 259 -21.97 -23.62 -40.08
C GLY A 259 -22.35 -22.21 -40.54
N GLU A 260 -23.65 -21.87 -40.40
CA GLU A 260 -24.23 -20.59 -40.87
C GLU A 260 -23.73 -19.32 -40.12
N GLU A 261 -22.67 -19.36 -39.32
CA GLU A 261 -22.30 -18.29 -38.44
C GLU A 261 -21.26 -17.31 -39.00
N ARG A 262 -21.40 -16.07 -38.55
CA ARG A 262 -20.50 -14.97 -38.89
C ARG A 262 -19.11 -15.18 -38.26
N ARG A 263 -18.10 -15.17 -39.07
CA ARG A 263 -16.72 -15.40 -38.67
C ARG A 263 -15.87 -14.15 -38.84
N ASN A 264 -14.92 -13.96 -37.94
CA ASN A 264 -13.96 -12.89 -38.12
C ASN A 264 -12.60 -13.49 -38.53
N ARG A 265 -11.90 -12.76 -39.37
CA ARG A 265 -10.59 -13.12 -39.89
C ARG A 265 -9.59 -13.56 -38.79
N ARG A 266 -9.63 -12.89 -37.64
CA ARG A 266 -8.73 -13.19 -36.52
C ARG A 266 -8.93 -14.59 -35.96
N ASP A 267 -10.13 -15.07 -35.92
CA ASP A 267 -10.46 -16.41 -35.41
C ASP A 267 -10.02 -17.50 -36.38
N ILE A 268 -10.18 -17.24 -37.66
CA ILE A 268 -9.74 -18.17 -38.70
C ILE A 268 -8.22 -18.25 -38.73
N LEU A 269 -7.55 -17.09 -38.72
CA LEU A 269 -6.08 -17.03 -38.62
C LEU A 269 -5.55 -17.75 -37.39
N ARG A 270 -6.23 -17.66 -36.23
CA ARG A 270 -5.86 -18.43 -35.04
C ARG A 270 -5.99 -19.93 -35.22
N LEU A 271 -7.02 -20.39 -35.90
CA LEU A 271 -7.19 -21.81 -36.18
C LEU A 271 -6.08 -22.33 -37.11
N LEU A 272 -5.82 -21.61 -38.20
CA LEU A 272 -4.74 -21.95 -39.13
C LEU A 272 -3.36 -21.93 -38.48
N VAL A 273 -3.10 -20.91 -37.67
CA VAL A 273 -1.84 -20.80 -36.93
C VAL A 273 -1.65 -21.94 -35.93
N ASN A 274 -2.70 -22.35 -35.21
CA ASN A 274 -2.61 -23.47 -34.28
C ASN A 274 -2.37 -24.78 -35.04
N ALA A 275 -2.98 -24.94 -36.19
CA ALA A 275 -2.74 -26.07 -37.05
C ALA A 275 -1.29 -26.11 -37.56
N ALA A 276 -0.81 -25.02 -38.10
CA ALA A 276 0.56 -24.86 -38.59
C ALA A 276 1.61 -25.09 -37.48
N ALA A 277 1.32 -24.67 -36.26
CA ALA A 277 2.20 -24.85 -35.11
C ALA A 277 2.25 -26.30 -34.57
N GLY A 278 1.52 -27.24 -35.18
CA GLY A 278 1.45 -28.64 -34.72
C GLY A 278 0.78 -28.82 -33.35
N LYS A 279 0.14 -27.78 -32.82
CA LYS A 279 -0.53 -27.79 -31.50
C LYS A 279 -1.97 -28.29 -31.54
N GLY A 280 -2.48 -28.59 -32.71
CA GLY A 280 -3.79 -29.19 -32.88
C GLY A 280 -3.77 -30.21 -33.98
N LYS A 281 -4.42 -31.32 -33.77
CA LYS A 281 -4.90 -32.09 -34.91
C LYS A 281 -5.74 -31.16 -35.74
N VAL A 282 -5.61 -31.24 -37.05
CA VAL A 282 -6.56 -30.59 -37.96
C VAL A 282 -7.96 -30.94 -37.48
N LEU A 283 -8.71 -29.98 -37.00
CA LEU A 283 -10.03 -30.24 -36.41
C LEU A 283 -10.99 -30.71 -37.50
N PRO A 284 -11.58 -31.90 -37.38
CA PRO A 284 -12.71 -32.29 -38.24
C PRO A 284 -13.85 -31.26 -38.08
N GLY A 285 -14.72 -31.11 -39.05
CA GLY A 285 -15.79 -30.07 -39.02
C GLY A 285 -16.62 -30.03 -37.73
N ASN A 286 -16.87 -31.23 -37.12
CA ASN A 286 -17.60 -31.31 -35.84
C ASN A 286 -16.84 -30.68 -34.65
N ASP A 287 -15.53 -30.81 -34.61
CA ASP A 287 -14.71 -30.19 -33.54
C ASP A 287 -14.61 -28.68 -33.71
N LEU A 288 -14.71 -28.20 -34.95
CA LEU A 288 -14.77 -26.78 -35.25
C LEU A 288 -16.06 -26.15 -34.74
N HIS A 289 -17.18 -26.87 -34.94
CA HIS A 289 -18.49 -26.46 -34.44
C HIS A 289 -18.48 -26.34 -32.91
N ALA A 290 -17.99 -27.38 -32.22
CA ALA A 290 -17.86 -27.38 -30.77
C ALA A 290 -16.94 -26.27 -30.25
N PHE A 291 -15.87 -25.93 -30.99
CA PHE A 291 -15.00 -24.80 -30.67
C PHE A 291 -15.72 -23.45 -30.78
N MET A 292 -16.50 -23.27 -31.84
CA MET A 292 -17.26 -22.04 -32.05
C MET A 292 -18.39 -21.88 -31.04
N GLU A 293 -19.12 -22.95 -30.70
CA GLU A 293 -20.12 -22.92 -29.63
C GLU A 293 -19.51 -22.52 -28.27
N ARG A 294 -18.39 -23.13 -27.93
CA ARG A 294 -17.67 -22.76 -26.69
C ARG A 294 -17.26 -21.27 -26.70
N LYS A 295 -16.87 -20.76 -27.82
CA LYS A 295 -16.50 -19.36 -28.00
C LYS A 295 -17.68 -18.41 -27.88
N GLU A 296 -18.80 -18.76 -28.51
CA GLU A 296 -20.04 -18.00 -28.38
C GLU A 296 -20.56 -18.01 -26.95
N LYS A 297 -20.57 -19.19 -26.29
CA LYS A 297 -20.94 -19.31 -24.90
C LYS A 297 -20.07 -18.41 -24.01
N LYS A 298 -18.74 -18.36 -24.27
CA LYS A 298 -17.85 -17.44 -23.58
C LYS A 298 -18.14 -15.97 -23.89
N LYS A 299 -18.50 -15.65 -25.11
CA LYS A 299 -18.87 -14.29 -25.53
C LYS A 299 -20.17 -13.85 -24.84
N ARG A 300 -21.21 -14.68 -24.86
CA ARG A 300 -22.47 -14.44 -24.16
C ARG A 300 -22.26 -14.30 -22.64
N ALA A 301 -21.47 -15.18 -22.03
CA ALA A 301 -21.12 -15.08 -20.61
C ALA A 301 -20.37 -13.79 -20.28
N LYS A 302 -19.48 -13.32 -21.17
CA LYS A 302 -18.78 -12.04 -20.98
C LYS A 302 -19.70 -10.82 -21.13
N GLU A 303 -20.61 -10.86 -22.07
CA GLU A 303 -21.61 -9.80 -22.28
C GLU A 303 -22.61 -9.76 -21.12
N GLU A 304 -23.04 -10.90 -20.63
CA GLU A 304 -23.88 -11.02 -19.44
C GLU A 304 -23.17 -10.55 -18.17
N SER A 305 -21.92 -10.95 -17.98
CA SER A 305 -21.08 -10.45 -16.89
C SER A 305 -20.93 -8.92 -16.95
N LYS A 306 -20.71 -8.35 -18.14
CA LYS A 306 -20.63 -6.91 -18.33
C LYS A 306 -21.96 -6.20 -18.03
N ARG A 307 -23.08 -6.82 -18.40
CA ARG A 307 -24.42 -6.28 -18.10
C ARG A 307 -24.68 -6.31 -16.60
N ARG A 308 -24.38 -7.42 -15.92
CA ARG A 308 -24.49 -7.53 -14.45
C ARG A 308 -23.60 -6.50 -13.74
N ASP A 309 -22.40 -6.30 -14.24
CA ASP A 309 -21.45 -5.33 -13.70
C ASP A 309 -21.96 -3.88 -13.84
N GLN A 310 -22.58 -3.55 -14.98
CA GLN A 310 -23.19 -2.23 -15.20
C GLN A 310 -24.45 -2.05 -14.34
N GLU A 311 -25.23 -3.08 -14.16
CA GLU A 311 -26.42 -3.06 -13.30
C GLU A 311 -26.03 -2.87 -11.83
N LEU A 312 -25.02 -3.59 -11.36
CA LEU A 312 -24.46 -3.41 -10.02
C LEU A 312 -23.95 -1.98 -9.81
N PHE A 313 -23.23 -1.43 -10.79
CA PHE A 313 -22.75 -0.04 -10.68
C PHE A 313 -23.92 0.96 -10.59
N ARG A 314 -25.01 0.73 -11.33
CA ARG A 314 -26.23 1.54 -11.22
C ARG A 314 -26.85 1.44 -9.83
N LEU A 315 -26.98 0.24 -9.27
CA LEU A 315 -27.49 0.03 -7.91
C LEU A 315 -26.62 0.73 -6.87
N VAL A 316 -25.30 0.62 -6.98
CA VAL A 316 -24.36 1.34 -6.11
C VAL A 316 -24.57 2.86 -6.19
N LEU A 317 -24.74 3.42 -7.40
CA LEU A 317 -25.02 4.84 -7.56
C LEU A 317 -26.37 5.28 -6.94
N THR A 318 -27.38 4.40 -6.95
CA THR A 318 -28.69 4.71 -6.34
C THR A 318 -28.61 4.81 -4.80
N GLU A 319 -27.72 4.04 -4.17
CA GLU A 319 -27.52 4.05 -2.71
C GLU A 319 -26.59 5.18 -2.22
N ILE A 320 -25.95 5.89 -3.15
CA ILE A 320 -25.13 7.08 -2.82
C ILE A 320 -25.98 8.31 -3.09
N PRO A 321 -26.27 9.12 -2.07
CA PRO A 321 -27.05 10.33 -2.27
C PRO A 321 -26.26 11.37 -3.09
N ASP A 322 -26.96 12.22 -3.82
CA ASP A 322 -26.37 13.32 -4.59
C ASP A 322 -25.59 14.29 -3.67
N ASN A 323 -26.08 14.48 -2.45
CA ASN A 323 -25.38 15.20 -1.40
C ASN A 323 -25.00 14.25 -0.26
N TYR A 324 -23.71 14.11 0.04
CA TYR A 324 -23.22 13.20 1.09
C TYR A 324 -23.73 13.52 2.51
N VAL A 325 -24.23 14.75 2.76
CA VAL A 325 -24.84 15.09 4.06
C VAL A 325 -26.09 14.28 4.34
N ASP A 326 -26.77 13.79 3.30
CA ASP A 326 -27.99 12.98 3.41
C ASP A 326 -27.72 11.55 3.91
N LEU A 327 -26.46 11.13 3.98
CA LEU A 327 -26.05 9.89 4.65
C LEU A 327 -26.35 9.94 6.17
N TYR A 328 -26.63 11.12 6.72
CA TYR A 328 -26.79 11.35 8.16
C TYR A 328 -28.17 11.92 8.53
N PRO A 329 -29.27 11.20 8.28
CA PRO A 329 -30.63 11.73 8.44
C PRO A 329 -30.97 12.11 9.89
N ALA A 330 -30.38 11.44 10.89
CA ALA A 330 -30.61 11.77 12.30
C ALA A 330 -30.08 13.17 12.63
N ALA A 331 -28.92 13.55 12.14
CA ALA A 331 -28.36 14.88 12.32
C ALA A 331 -29.12 15.93 11.51
N ARG A 332 -29.62 15.57 10.29
CA ARG A 332 -30.45 16.46 9.46
C ARG A 332 -31.78 16.80 10.12
N SER A 333 -32.33 15.96 11.01
CA SER A 333 -33.56 16.22 11.75
C SER A 333 -33.36 17.15 12.94
N MET A 334 -32.15 17.57 13.26
CA MET A 334 -31.83 18.45 14.38
C MET A 334 -31.55 19.89 13.92
N LYS A 335 -31.79 20.86 14.77
CA LYS A 335 -31.27 22.22 14.63
C LYS A 335 -29.92 22.25 15.32
N ARG A 336 -28.85 22.29 14.56
CA ARG A 336 -27.48 22.29 15.06
C ARG A 336 -26.88 23.69 14.88
N HIS A 337 -26.04 24.09 15.83
CA HIS A 337 -25.29 25.33 15.73
C HIS A 337 -23.80 25.08 15.87
N PHE A 338 -23.02 25.54 14.91
CA PHE A 338 -21.57 25.34 14.87
C PHE A 338 -20.82 26.58 15.38
N VAL A 339 -19.81 26.33 16.21
CA VAL A 339 -18.84 27.35 16.64
C VAL A 339 -17.47 26.96 16.06
N LEU A 340 -17.02 27.69 15.06
CA LEU A 340 -15.77 27.42 14.37
C LEU A 340 -14.61 28.16 15.04
N HIS A 341 -13.78 27.45 15.81
CA HIS A 341 -12.56 27.97 16.40
C HIS A 341 -11.42 27.87 15.39
N ILE A 342 -11.16 28.96 14.69
CA ILE A 342 -10.17 29.01 13.60
C ILE A 342 -8.89 29.70 14.04
N GLY A 343 -7.75 29.01 13.94
CA GLY A 343 -6.45 29.58 14.27
C GLY A 343 -5.28 28.58 14.17
N PRO A 344 -4.04 29.07 14.23
CA PRO A 344 -2.85 28.22 14.15
C PRO A 344 -2.71 27.32 15.39
N THR A 345 -1.74 26.44 15.36
CA THR A 345 -1.35 25.63 16.53
C THR A 345 -0.92 26.52 17.69
N ASN A 346 -1.25 26.14 18.92
CA ASN A 346 -0.91 26.89 20.14
C ASN A 346 -1.57 28.28 20.23
N SER A 347 -2.88 28.34 19.93
CA SER A 347 -3.69 29.57 19.95
C SER A 347 -4.89 29.52 20.91
N GLY A 348 -5.04 28.44 21.71
CA GLY A 348 -6.12 28.32 22.71
C GLY A 348 -7.45 27.77 22.18
N LYS A 349 -7.59 27.44 20.89
CA LYS A 349 -8.84 26.95 20.27
C LYS A 349 -9.60 25.90 21.08
N THR A 350 -8.89 24.84 21.45
CA THR A 350 -9.47 23.68 22.15
C THR A 350 -9.80 24.02 23.60
N HIS A 351 -9.13 24.99 24.20
CA HIS A 351 -9.41 25.42 25.58
C HIS A 351 -10.83 25.99 25.70
N ASP A 352 -11.17 26.94 24.86
CA ASP A 352 -12.49 27.63 24.93
C ASP A 352 -13.62 26.63 24.64
N ALA A 353 -13.44 25.74 23.67
CA ALA A 353 -14.39 24.68 23.34
C ALA A 353 -14.59 23.67 24.51
N ILE A 354 -13.53 23.31 25.22
CA ILE A 354 -13.61 22.40 26.36
C ILE A 354 -14.25 23.05 27.59
N GLU A 355 -14.06 24.34 27.80
CA GLU A 355 -14.72 25.04 28.89
C GLU A 355 -16.25 24.98 28.72
N GLU A 356 -16.77 25.20 27.51
CA GLU A 356 -18.21 25.08 27.25
C GLU A 356 -18.68 23.62 27.38
N LEU A 357 -17.89 22.65 26.91
CA LEU A 357 -18.20 21.21 27.06
C LEU A 357 -18.34 20.82 28.54
N ILE A 358 -17.44 21.26 29.42
CA ILE A 358 -17.48 20.94 30.85
C ILE A 358 -18.74 21.45 31.53
N HIS A 359 -19.28 22.58 31.09
CA HIS A 359 -20.48 23.20 31.67
C HIS A 359 -21.80 22.68 31.08
N ALA A 360 -21.75 21.84 30.05
CA ALA A 360 -22.92 21.19 29.46
C ALA A 360 -23.48 20.07 30.36
N ASP A 361 -24.76 19.74 30.22
CA ASP A 361 -25.34 18.59 30.94
C ASP A 361 -24.81 17.25 30.44
N ASN A 362 -24.53 17.13 29.12
CA ASN A 362 -23.89 16.00 28.53
C ASN A 362 -23.07 16.45 27.31
N GLY A 363 -22.02 15.70 26.97
CA GLY A 363 -21.23 16.09 25.81
C GLY A 363 -20.12 15.11 25.43
N ILE A 364 -19.54 15.38 24.25
CA ILE A 364 -18.46 14.55 23.70
C ILE A 364 -17.31 15.41 23.17
N TYR A 365 -16.08 15.00 23.51
CA TYR A 365 -14.86 15.50 22.90
C TYR A 365 -14.30 14.45 21.93
N LEU A 366 -14.05 14.86 20.70
CA LEU A 366 -13.56 14.01 19.61
C LEU A 366 -12.13 14.40 19.24
N ALA A 367 -11.20 13.55 19.60
CA ALA A 367 -9.76 13.75 19.45
C ALA A 367 -9.20 13.10 18.18
N PRO A 368 -8.17 13.69 17.58
CA PRO A 368 -7.43 13.08 16.48
C PRO A 368 -6.58 11.87 16.92
N LEU A 369 -6.21 11.82 18.21
CA LEU A 369 -5.33 10.82 18.77
C LEU A 369 -5.75 10.43 20.19
N ARG A 370 -5.48 9.19 20.54
CA ARG A 370 -5.67 8.63 21.89
C ARG A 370 -5.14 9.52 23.02
N LEU A 371 -3.92 10.03 22.82
CA LEU A 371 -3.27 10.87 23.82
C LEU A 371 -4.07 12.13 24.15
N LEU A 372 -4.63 12.79 23.14
CA LEU A 372 -5.49 13.95 23.38
C LEU A 372 -6.82 13.56 24.02
N ALA A 373 -7.41 12.44 23.61
CA ALA A 373 -8.62 11.95 24.25
C ALA A 373 -8.38 11.69 25.74
N TYR A 374 -7.27 11.08 26.08
CA TYR A 374 -6.88 10.79 27.47
C TYR A 374 -6.57 12.09 28.26
N GLU A 375 -5.83 13.03 27.66
CA GLU A 375 -5.52 14.32 28.29
C GLU A 375 -6.79 15.08 28.67
N GLN A 376 -7.78 15.11 27.75
CA GLN A 376 -9.06 15.78 28.05
C GLN A 376 -9.90 14.96 29.05
N TYR A 377 -9.91 13.64 28.96
CA TYR A 377 -10.53 12.77 29.97
C TYR A 377 -9.99 13.08 31.37
N GLU A 378 -8.66 13.15 31.56
CA GLU A 378 -8.07 13.53 32.84
C GLU A 378 -8.42 14.97 33.27
N LYS A 379 -8.33 15.94 32.34
CA LYS A 379 -8.63 17.33 32.60
C LYS A 379 -10.07 17.52 33.06
N MET A 380 -11.04 16.92 32.36
CA MET A 380 -12.47 17.00 32.73
C MET A 380 -12.73 16.37 34.09
N ASN A 381 -12.20 15.18 34.34
CA ASN A 381 -12.37 14.53 35.64
C ASN A 381 -11.72 15.32 36.78
N ARG A 382 -10.52 15.92 36.58
CA ARG A 382 -9.88 16.82 37.57
C ARG A 382 -10.70 18.09 37.81
N ALA A 383 -11.43 18.58 36.80
CA ALA A 383 -12.31 19.71 36.91
C ALA A 383 -13.65 19.37 37.56
N GLY A 384 -13.87 18.14 38.00
CA GLY A 384 -15.11 17.68 38.64
C GLY A 384 -16.22 17.32 37.64
N CYS A 385 -15.93 17.21 36.35
CA CYS A 385 -16.87 16.77 35.32
C CYS A 385 -16.62 15.28 35.01
N PRO A 386 -17.47 14.35 35.52
CA PRO A 386 -17.30 12.92 35.28
C PRO A 386 -17.35 12.61 33.78
N CYS A 387 -16.25 12.09 33.26
CA CYS A 387 -16.05 11.85 31.83
C CYS A 387 -15.51 10.43 31.61
N SER A 388 -16.12 9.66 30.73
CA SER A 388 -15.62 8.37 30.29
C SER A 388 -14.64 8.52 29.13
N LEU A 389 -13.66 7.60 29.02
CA LEU A 389 -12.73 7.53 27.89
C LEU A 389 -13.11 6.37 26.97
N VAL A 390 -13.23 6.63 25.65
CA VAL A 390 -13.46 5.58 24.65
C VAL A 390 -12.50 5.77 23.46
N THR A 391 -11.60 4.85 23.28
CA THR A 391 -10.66 4.87 22.15
C THR A 391 -10.65 3.52 21.43
N GLY A 392 -9.99 3.44 20.29
CA GLY A 392 -9.82 2.18 19.56
C GLY A 392 -9.03 1.11 20.30
N GLU A 393 -8.35 1.44 21.40
CA GLU A 393 -7.43 0.55 22.08
C GLU A 393 -7.65 0.50 23.61
N GLU A 394 -8.50 1.36 24.15
CA GLU A 394 -8.80 1.47 25.59
C GLU A 394 -10.19 2.01 25.84
N GLN A 395 -10.76 1.59 26.93
CA GLN A 395 -12.04 2.08 27.40
C GLN A 395 -12.03 2.17 28.92
N PHE A 396 -12.30 3.38 29.46
CA PHE A 396 -12.51 3.62 30.88
C PHE A 396 -13.88 4.24 31.09
N ILE A 397 -14.83 3.42 31.49
CA ILE A 397 -16.18 3.85 31.75
C ILE A 397 -16.31 4.26 33.20
N ILE A 398 -16.84 5.47 33.43
CA ILE A 398 -17.21 5.98 34.74
C ILE A 398 -18.74 5.90 34.86
N ASP A 399 -19.22 5.19 35.84
CA ASP A 399 -20.65 5.03 36.06
C ASP A 399 -21.32 6.39 36.30
N GLY A 400 -22.42 6.63 35.57
CA GLY A 400 -23.16 7.87 35.63
C GLY A 400 -22.51 9.07 34.89
N ALA A 401 -21.33 8.88 34.27
CA ALA A 401 -20.74 9.94 33.48
C ALA A 401 -21.57 10.25 32.23
N LYS A 402 -21.96 11.50 32.07
CA LYS A 402 -22.67 12.01 30.89
C LYS A 402 -21.72 12.54 29.83
N HIS A 403 -20.45 12.72 30.15
CA HIS A 403 -19.44 13.20 29.23
C HIS A 403 -18.55 12.07 28.75
N GLN A 404 -18.10 12.17 27.52
CA GLN A 404 -17.20 11.23 26.90
C GLN A 404 -16.05 11.95 26.20
N SER A 405 -14.83 11.51 26.46
CA SER A 405 -13.66 11.83 25.66
C SER A 405 -13.34 10.65 24.76
N SER A 406 -13.22 10.87 23.46
CA SER A 406 -13.12 9.78 22.49
C SER A 406 -12.15 10.10 21.35
N THR A 407 -11.57 9.09 20.72
CA THR A 407 -11.00 9.29 19.39
C THR A 407 -12.13 9.39 18.37
N ILE A 408 -11.93 10.17 17.32
CA ILE A 408 -12.99 10.56 16.39
C ILE A 408 -13.64 9.36 15.69
N GLU A 409 -12.89 8.31 15.38
CA GLU A 409 -13.36 7.08 14.77
C GLU A 409 -14.33 6.28 15.67
N MET A 410 -14.35 6.63 16.96
CA MET A 410 -15.20 5.98 17.95
C MET A 410 -16.52 6.70 18.19
N LEU A 411 -16.80 7.77 17.42
CA LEU A 411 -18.06 8.49 17.49
C LEU A 411 -19.25 7.58 17.16
N SER A 412 -20.20 7.50 18.08
CA SER A 412 -21.50 6.90 17.82
C SER A 412 -22.47 7.95 17.28
N LEU A 413 -22.86 7.82 16.04
CA LEU A 413 -23.85 8.71 15.39
C LEU A 413 -25.29 8.51 15.90
N LYS A 414 -25.52 7.52 16.79
CA LYS A 414 -26.82 7.23 17.40
C LYS A 414 -27.05 8.01 18.70
N ASN A 415 -25.98 8.43 19.37
CA ASN A 415 -26.04 9.14 20.62
C ASN A 415 -26.35 10.63 20.40
N ARG A 416 -27.07 11.24 21.34
CA ARG A 416 -27.35 12.66 21.32
C ARG A 416 -26.58 13.39 22.41
N TYR A 417 -26.06 14.56 22.09
CA TYR A 417 -25.28 15.40 22.98
C TYR A 417 -25.81 16.83 22.99
N ASP A 418 -25.61 17.55 24.07
CA ASP A 418 -25.84 18.99 24.12
C ASP A 418 -24.67 19.70 23.44
N VAL A 419 -23.45 19.32 23.79
CA VAL A 419 -22.23 19.90 23.23
C VAL A 419 -21.32 18.80 22.65
N ALA A 420 -20.81 19.03 21.46
CA ALA A 420 -19.75 18.22 20.86
C ALA A 420 -18.54 19.09 20.49
N VAL A 421 -17.35 18.59 20.73
CA VAL A 421 -16.09 19.24 20.32
C VAL A 421 -15.36 18.34 19.33
N ILE A 422 -15.13 18.84 18.11
CA ILE A 422 -14.37 18.16 17.05
C ILE A 422 -13.01 18.85 16.94
N ASP A 423 -11.95 18.20 17.37
CA ASP A 423 -10.61 18.79 17.39
C ASP A 423 -9.78 18.44 16.15
N GLU A 424 -8.83 19.31 15.79
CA GLU A 424 -7.94 19.20 14.63
C GLU A 424 -8.69 18.93 13.31
N ALA A 425 -9.80 19.62 13.07
CA ALA A 425 -10.72 19.37 11.96
C ALA A 425 -10.12 19.65 10.56
N GLN A 426 -8.93 20.21 10.43
CA GLN A 426 -8.22 20.25 9.16
C GLN A 426 -7.87 18.83 8.63
N MET A 427 -7.96 17.81 9.48
CA MET A 427 -7.81 16.41 9.10
C MET A 427 -8.89 15.90 8.13
N ILE A 428 -9.95 16.66 7.86
CA ILE A 428 -10.94 16.32 6.79
C ILE A 428 -10.29 16.05 5.43
N ALA A 429 -9.07 16.53 5.20
CA ALA A 429 -8.30 16.32 3.96
C ALA A 429 -7.35 15.13 4.03
N ASP A 430 -7.24 14.45 5.15
CA ASP A 430 -6.37 13.28 5.29
C ASP A 430 -6.93 12.09 4.51
N GLY A 431 -6.14 11.56 3.55
CA GLY A 431 -6.60 10.50 2.63
C GLY A 431 -6.87 9.14 3.28
N GLU A 432 -6.40 8.93 4.51
CA GLU A 432 -6.51 7.65 5.23
C GLU A 432 -7.50 7.69 6.39
N ARG A 433 -7.74 8.89 6.97
CA ARG A 433 -8.55 9.05 8.18
C ARG A 433 -9.56 10.18 8.09
N GLY A 434 -9.52 10.99 7.04
CA GLY A 434 -10.32 12.22 6.94
C GLY A 434 -11.83 12.00 6.93
N GLY A 435 -12.26 10.82 6.50
CA GLY A 435 -13.65 10.42 6.50
C GLY A 435 -14.31 10.50 7.89
N ALA A 436 -13.59 10.14 8.94
CA ALA A 436 -14.11 10.20 10.31
C ALA A 436 -14.44 11.66 10.75
N TRP A 437 -13.61 12.66 10.38
CA TRP A 437 -13.91 14.08 10.64
C TRP A 437 -15.08 14.59 9.83
N THR A 438 -15.13 14.21 8.58
CA THR A 438 -16.25 14.56 7.70
C THR A 438 -17.55 13.95 8.22
N ALA A 439 -17.55 12.67 8.59
CA ALA A 439 -18.68 12.00 9.20
C ALA A 439 -19.09 12.66 10.53
N ALA A 440 -18.14 13.07 11.36
CA ALA A 440 -18.43 13.79 12.61
C ALA A 440 -19.09 15.16 12.35
N ILE A 441 -18.58 15.97 11.42
CA ILE A 441 -19.16 17.27 11.07
C ILE A 441 -20.57 17.09 10.51
N MET A 442 -20.76 16.16 9.59
CA MET A 442 -22.07 15.93 8.96
C MET A 442 -23.07 15.24 9.88
N GLY A 443 -22.59 14.30 10.73
CA GLY A 443 -23.44 13.31 11.37
C GLY A 443 -23.54 13.35 12.90
N VAL A 444 -22.68 14.09 13.62
CA VAL A 444 -22.81 14.16 15.08
C VAL A 444 -24.17 14.77 15.48
N CYS A 445 -24.89 14.08 16.34
CA CYS A 445 -26.17 14.54 16.86
C CYS A 445 -25.97 15.39 18.12
N ALA A 446 -25.57 16.66 17.96
CA ALA A 446 -25.37 17.58 19.05
C ALA A 446 -26.06 18.93 18.75
N LEU A 447 -26.55 19.62 19.79
CA LEU A 447 -27.18 20.94 19.63
C LEU A 447 -26.16 22.02 19.31
N ARG A 448 -25.01 21.99 20.00
CA ARG A 448 -23.90 22.92 19.79
C ARG A 448 -22.62 22.18 19.49
N ILE A 449 -21.94 22.53 18.40
CA ILE A 449 -20.81 21.79 17.90
C ILE A 449 -19.61 22.74 17.73
N HIS A 450 -18.60 22.57 18.57
CA HIS A 450 -17.34 23.29 18.45
C HIS A 450 -16.41 22.56 17.49
N VAL A 451 -15.95 23.26 16.47
CA VAL A 451 -14.99 22.72 15.50
C VAL A 451 -13.69 23.49 15.59
N CYS A 452 -12.64 22.85 16.12
CA CYS A 452 -11.33 23.44 16.23
C CYS A 452 -10.50 23.09 14.99
N ALA A 453 -10.15 24.08 14.18
CA ALA A 453 -9.47 23.87 12.92
C ALA A 453 -8.34 24.88 12.66
N ALA A 454 -7.38 24.46 11.83
CA ALA A 454 -6.40 25.36 11.25
C ALA A 454 -7.03 26.22 10.13
N PRO A 455 -6.49 27.42 9.84
CA PRO A 455 -7.08 28.38 8.89
C PRO A 455 -7.29 27.80 7.48
N GLU A 456 -6.44 26.88 7.04
CA GLU A 456 -6.52 26.25 5.72
C GLU A 456 -7.80 25.44 5.48
N ALA A 457 -8.44 24.93 6.54
CA ALA A 457 -9.65 24.12 6.43
C ALA A 457 -10.94 24.94 6.56
N GLU A 458 -10.88 26.20 6.98
CA GLU A 458 -12.04 27.06 7.27
C GLU A 458 -13.06 27.04 6.13
N LYS A 459 -12.60 27.36 4.90
CA LYS A 459 -13.51 27.45 3.74
C LYS A 459 -14.26 26.15 3.51
N ARG A 460 -13.53 25.02 3.52
CA ARG A 460 -14.13 23.72 3.23
C ARG A 460 -15.07 23.24 4.32
N ILE A 461 -14.76 23.50 5.58
CA ILE A 461 -15.65 23.19 6.71
C ILE A 461 -16.95 24.00 6.61
N ILE A 462 -16.86 25.29 6.29
CA ILE A 462 -18.03 26.15 6.11
C ILE A 462 -18.93 25.65 4.96
N GLU A 463 -18.33 25.23 3.84
CA GLU A 463 -19.08 24.64 2.72
C GLU A 463 -19.89 23.41 3.19
N ILE A 464 -19.25 22.48 3.91
CA ILE A 464 -19.93 21.28 4.44
C ILE A 464 -21.06 21.66 5.40
N ILE A 465 -20.85 22.61 6.31
CA ILE A 465 -21.89 23.05 7.27
C ILE A 465 -23.08 23.67 6.53
N ARG A 466 -22.81 24.46 5.50
CA ARG A 466 -23.88 25.05 4.66
C ARG A 466 -24.67 23.98 3.89
N ASP A 467 -23.96 22.97 3.35
CA ASP A 467 -24.61 21.83 2.70
C ASP A 467 -25.48 21.03 3.68
N CYS A 468 -25.09 21.01 4.96
CA CYS A 468 -25.92 20.48 6.05
C CYS A 468 -27.17 21.33 6.37
N GLY A 469 -27.24 22.59 5.94
CA GLY A 469 -28.30 23.51 6.32
C GLY A 469 -28.20 24.01 7.76
N ASP A 470 -27.03 23.94 8.39
CA ASP A 470 -26.83 24.31 9.79
C ASP A 470 -26.32 25.77 9.93
N ASP A 471 -26.58 26.39 11.08
CA ASP A 471 -26.09 27.73 11.43
C ASP A 471 -24.66 27.63 11.99
N TYR A 472 -23.87 28.69 11.78
CA TYR A 472 -22.52 28.74 12.32
C TYR A 472 -22.07 30.17 12.70
N GLU A 473 -21.14 30.23 13.64
CA GLU A 473 -20.37 31.42 13.99
C GLU A 473 -18.87 31.13 13.95
N ILE A 474 -18.02 32.14 13.77
CA ILE A 474 -16.56 31.96 13.64
C ILE A 474 -15.86 32.74 14.75
N VAL A 475 -15.08 32.02 15.55
CA VAL A 475 -14.19 32.57 16.58
C VAL A 475 -12.74 32.46 16.07
N ARG A 476 -12.09 33.60 15.89
CA ARG A 476 -10.73 33.66 15.37
C ARG A 476 -9.70 33.72 16.49
N HIS A 477 -8.80 32.76 16.49
CA HIS A 477 -7.72 32.67 17.46
C HIS A 477 -6.39 33.07 16.81
N ARG A 478 -5.60 33.82 17.58
CA ARG A 478 -4.21 34.17 17.19
C ARG A 478 -3.24 33.38 18.02
N ARG A 479 -2.10 33.07 17.42
CA ARG A 479 -1.02 32.41 18.16
C ARG A 479 -0.58 33.29 19.33
N MET A 480 -0.57 32.74 20.55
CA MET A 480 -0.29 33.46 21.78
C MET A 480 1.22 33.73 21.95
N THR A 481 2.06 32.84 21.42
CA THR A 481 3.53 32.94 21.55
C THR A 481 4.14 33.06 20.15
N PRO A 482 4.91 34.12 19.83
CA PRO A 482 5.54 34.26 18.52
C PRO A 482 6.49 33.08 18.22
N LEU A 483 6.60 32.74 16.93
CA LEU A 483 7.47 31.69 16.43
C LEU A 483 8.56 32.30 15.54
N VAL A 484 9.81 32.10 15.89
CA VAL A 484 10.96 32.69 15.21
C VAL A 484 11.85 31.59 14.60
N TYR A 485 12.28 31.80 13.35
CA TYR A 485 13.26 30.93 12.72
C TYR A 485 14.68 31.32 13.14
N GLU A 486 15.46 30.33 13.60
CA GLU A 486 16.90 30.53 13.87
C GLU A 486 17.71 30.35 12.57
N GLU A 487 18.29 31.43 12.06
CA GLU A 487 19.08 31.43 10.81
C GLU A 487 20.35 30.58 10.90
N LYS A 488 20.88 30.40 12.12
CA LYS A 488 22.10 29.62 12.33
C LYS A 488 21.84 28.13 12.16
N VAL A 489 22.64 27.49 11.31
CA VAL A 489 22.60 26.04 11.11
C VAL A 489 22.82 25.32 12.45
N PHE A 490 21.96 24.38 12.76
CA PHE A 490 22.03 23.61 13.99
C PHE A 490 23.09 22.51 13.89
N HIS A 491 24.14 22.63 14.70
CA HIS A 491 25.24 21.68 14.74
C HIS A 491 25.06 20.65 15.86
N PHE A 492 24.43 19.51 15.54
CA PHE A 492 24.25 18.41 16.50
C PHE A 492 25.57 17.68 16.81
N PRO A 493 25.86 17.33 18.06
CA PRO A 493 25.10 17.60 19.29
C PRO A 493 25.59 18.84 20.08
N LYS A 494 26.48 19.69 19.52
CA LYS A 494 27.19 20.75 20.23
C LYS A 494 26.32 21.89 20.77
N VAL A 495 25.20 22.17 20.08
CA VAL A 495 24.33 23.34 20.37
C VAL A 495 22.95 22.95 20.89
N VAL A 496 22.82 21.73 21.40
CA VAL A 496 21.60 21.25 22.06
C VAL A 496 21.40 21.95 23.39
N ARG A 497 20.18 22.36 23.72
CA ARG A 497 19.81 23.10 24.93
C ARG A 497 18.60 22.45 25.61
N PRO A 498 18.40 22.67 26.92
CA PRO A 498 17.14 22.28 27.56
C PRO A 498 15.93 22.91 26.88
N GLY A 499 14.85 22.16 26.75
CA GLY A 499 13.65 22.58 26.03
C GLY A 499 13.69 22.34 24.51
N ASP A 500 14.76 21.71 23.98
CA ASP A 500 14.84 21.36 22.56
C ASP A 500 14.02 20.09 22.22
N ALA A 501 13.35 20.13 21.08
CA ALA A 501 12.75 18.96 20.43
C ALA A 501 13.48 18.67 19.11
N LEU A 502 14.16 17.52 19.03
CA LEU A 502 14.91 17.05 17.87
C LEU A 502 14.05 16.10 17.03
N ILE A 503 13.70 16.52 15.82
CA ILE A 503 12.74 15.79 14.99
C ILE A 503 13.45 15.03 13.88
N VAL A 504 13.21 13.71 13.84
CA VAL A 504 13.65 12.76 12.80
C VAL A 504 12.46 11.92 12.33
N PHE A 505 12.56 11.25 11.17
CA PHE A 505 11.40 10.56 10.57
C PHE A 505 11.55 9.04 10.51
N SER A 506 12.33 8.47 11.42
CA SER A 506 12.37 7.03 11.61
C SER A 506 12.65 6.67 13.07
N ARG A 507 12.04 5.59 13.55
CA ARG A 507 12.30 5.00 14.86
C ARG A 507 13.80 4.77 15.09
N GLY A 508 14.48 4.20 14.07
CA GLY A 508 15.92 3.95 14.16
C GLY A 508 16.73 5.22 14.39
N ASN A 509 16.34 6.35 13.76
CA ASN A 509 17.01 7.63 13.93
C ASN A 509 16.69 8.27 15.30
N VAL A 510 15.47 8.08 15.84
CA VAL A 510 15.14 8.51 17.22
C VAL A 510 16.10 7.85 18.20
N HIS A 511 16.24 6.54 18.16
CA HIS A 511 17.17 5.82 19.04
C HIS A 511 18.63 6.21 18.81
N ALA A 512 19.05 6.41 17.57
CA ALA A 512 20.43 6.78 17.24
C ALA A 512 20.80 8.17 17.74
N VAL A 513 19.90 9.16 17.60
CA VAL A 513 20.08 10.52 18.13
C VAL A 513 20.11 10.49 19.66
N ALA A 514 19.16 9.79 20.29
CA ALA A 514 19.11 9.64 21.75
C ALA A 514 20.36 8.95 22.30
N ALA A 515 20.88 7.92 21.63
CA ALA A 515 22.12 7.25 22.02
C ALA A 515 23.34 8.21 21.96
N GLN A 516 23.37 9.12 20.97
CA GLN A 516 24.45 10.12 20.89
C GLN A 516 24.32 11.20 21.97
N LEU A 517 23.10 11.62 22.33
CA LEU A 517 22.87 12.54 23.47
C LEU A 517 23.31 11.90 24.80
N LYS A 518 22.96 10.64 25.03
CA LYS A 518 23.37 9.87 26.21
C LYS A 518 24.92 9.84 26.36
N LYS A 519 25.63 9.66 25.25
CA LYS A 519 27.12 9.74 25.24
C LYS A 519 27.68 11.12 25.61
N LYS A 520 26.85 12.16 25.48
CA LYS A 520 27.20 13.55 25.88
C LYS A 520 26.59 13.91 27.24
N HIS A 521 26.08 12.93 27.98
CA HIS A 521 25.43 13.10 29.28
C HIS A 521 24.21 14.04 29.25
N VAL A 522 23.54 14.16 28.09
CA VAL A 522 22.29 14.91 27.94
C VAL A 522 21.13 13.93 28.15
N ALA A 523 20.34 14.17 29.18
CA ALA A 523 19.14 13.37 29.45
C ALA A 523 18.05 13.69 28.44
N CYS A 524 17.53 12.66 27.77
CA CYS A 524 16.52 12.84 26.74
C CYS A 524 15.35 11.84 26.85
N SER A 525 14.15 12.33 26.56
CA SER A 525 12.96 11.52 26.30
C SER A 525 12.87 11.16 24.82
N ILE A 526 12.21 10.04 24.49
CA ILE A 526 11.97 9.61 23.11
C ILE A 526 10.48 9.44 22.84
N ILE A 527 10.03 9.92 21.68
CA ILE A 527 8.61 9.84 21.28
C ILE A 527 8.51 9.49 19.81
N TYR A 528 7.88 8.34 19.48
CA TYR A 528 7.58 7.93 18.11
C TYR A 528 6.29 7.08 18.04
N GLY A 529 5.69 6.98 16.86
CA GLY A 529 4.35 6.42 16.68
C GLY A 529 4.17 4.97 17.19
N ALA A 530 5.20 4.11 17.01
CA ALA A 530 5.14 2.71 17.43
C ALA A 530 5.27 2.48 18.94
N LEU A 531 5.62 3.50 19.73
CA LEU A 531 5.63 3.37 21.19
C LEU A 531 4.20 3.23 21.73
N PRO A 532 3.96 2.31 22.69
CA PRO A 532 2.70 2.28 23.40
C PRO A 532 2.35 3.63 24.04
N TYR A 533 1.06 3.88 24.16
CA TYR A 533 0.54 5.12 24.71
C TYR A 533 1.16 5.47 26.09
N ASP A 534 1.09 4.53 27.05
CA ASP A 534 1.61 4.74 28.41
C ASP A 534 3.10 5.13 28.42
N VAL A 535 3.88 4.54 27.50
CA VAL A 535 5.30 4.85 27.35
C VAL A 535 5.49 6.25 26.83
N ARG A 536 4.72 6.65 25.79
CA ARG A 536 4.76 8.02 25.24
C ARG A 536 4.36 9.05 26.27
N HIS A 537 3.30 8.79 27.03
CA HIS A 537 2.82 9.66 28.10
C HIS A 537 3.91 9.85 29.17
N LYS A 538 4.51 8.75 29.64
CA LYS A 538 5.57 8.78 30.64
C LYS A 538 6.82 9.51 30.15
N GLN A 539 7.20 9.33 28.89
CA GLN A 539 8.30 10.08 28.26
C GLN A 539 7.99 11.59 28.18
N ALA A 540 6.73 11.94 27.89
CA ALA A 540 6.26 13.31 27.89
C ALA A 540 6.28 13.93 29.29
N GLU A 541 5.85 13.20 30.33
CA GLU A 541 5.91 13.62 31.74
C GLU A 541 7.36 13.88 32.20
N LEU A 542 8.30 12.97 31.88
CA LEU A 542 9.72 13.13 32.23
C LEU A 542 10.30 14.42 31.64
N PHE A 543 9.93 14.74 30.40
CA PHE A 543 10.34 15.98 29.76
C PHE A 543 9.63 17.20 30.35
N ALA A 544 8.34 17.12 30.63
CA ALA A 544 7.57 18.21 31.25
C ALA A 544 8.03 18.52 32.68
N ALA A 545 8.44 17.52 33.44
CA ALA A 545 8.98 17.65 34.77
C ALA A 545 10.44 18.13 34.78
N GLY A 546 11.08 18.29 33.62
CA GLY A 546 12.50 18.65 33.53
C GLY A 546 13.48 17.55 33.92
N THR A 547 13.02 16.32 34.18
CA THR A 547 13.84 15.14 34.43
C THR A 547 14.70 14.81 33.21
N THR A 548 14.18 15.05 32.01
CA THR A 548 14.93 15.03 30.77
C THR A 548 14.95 16.43 30.16
N GLU A 549 16.10 16.82 29.61
CA GLU A 549 16.33 18.17 29.10
C GLU A 549 15.82 18.34 27.66
N VAL A 550 15.79 17.25 26.89
CA VAL A 550 15.56 17.24 25.46
C VAL A 550 14.57 16.13 25.12
N VAL A 551 13.75 16.37 24.11
CA VAL A 551 12.92 15.31 23.51
C VAL A 551 13.42 15.00 22.10
N VAL A 552 13.60 13.73 21.77
CA VAL A 552 13.88 13.24 20.42
C VAL A 552 12.62 12.55 19.90
N ALA A 553 12.06 13.05 18.80
CA ALA A 553 10.76 12.56 18.34
C ALA A 553 10.67 12.41 16.82
N THR A 554 9.63 11.70 16.40
CA THR A 554 9.14 11.75 15.02
C THR A 554 8.07 12.84 14.88
N ASP A 555 7.42 12.93 13.73
CA ASP A 555 6.22 13.76 13.50
C ASP A 555 5.05 13.43 14.45
N ALA A 556 5.10 12.32 15.16
CA ALA A 556 4.17 11.99 16.24
C ALA A 556 4.03 13.11 17.29
N ILE A 557 5.04 13.97 17.46
CA ILE A 557 4.98 15.16 18.34
C ILE A 557 4.07 16.25 17.78
N GLY A 558 3.87 16.29 16.45
CA GLY A 558 3.08 17.30 15.75
C GLY A 558 1.59 17.31 16.12
N MET A 559 1.08 16.18 16.58
CA MET A 559 -0.31 16.02 17.02
C MET A 559 -0.34 15.61 18.50
N GLY A 560 -1.18 16.24 19.26
CA GLY A 560 -1.70 15.70 20.50
C GLY A 560 -0.81 15.76 21.74
N MET A 561 0.34 16.41 21.78
CA MET A 561 1.14 16.51 23.00
C MET A 561 1.39 17.96 23.41
N ASN A 562 0.98 18.29 24.62
CA ASN A 562 1.17 19.62 25.20
C ASN A 562 2.51 19.67 25.96
N LEU A 563 3.64 19.61 25.25
CA LEU A 563 4.97 19.61 25.81
C LEU A 563 5.56 21.01 25.99
N PRO A 564 6.39 21.28 27.01
CA PRO A 564 7.08 22.55 27.21
C PRO A 564 8.29 22.66 26.28
N ILE A 565 8.03 22.73 24.99
CA ILE A 565 9.08 22.85 23.98
C ILE A 565 9.40 24.32 23.75
N ARG A 566 10.67 24.68 23.95
CA ARG A 566 11.19 25.99 23.63
C ARG A 566 11.55 26.12 22.15
N ARG A 567 12.26 25.12 21.62
CA ARG A 567 12.75 25.11 20.25
C ARG A 567 12.53 23.76 19.57
N VAL A 568 11.99 23.78 18.36
CA VAL A 568 11.88 22.61 17.49
C VAL A 568 12.97 22.63 16.44
N ILE A 569 13.74 21.56 16.36
CA ILE A 569 14.80 21.37 15.37
C ILE A 569 14.44 20.24 14.42
N LEU A 570 14.22 20.56 13.14
CA LEU A 570 14.09 19.54 12.11
C LEU A 570 15.49 19.01 11.76
N MET A 571 15.81 17.83 12.28
CA MET A 571 17.06 17.11 12.00
C MET A 571 17.08 16.57 10.58
N GLU A 572 15.91 16.20 10.07
CA GLU A 572 15.63 15.77 8.69
C GLU A 572 14.49 16.63 8.13
N THR A 573 14.51 16.90 6.82
CA THR A 573 13.44 17.62 6.11
C THR A 573 12.81 16.81 4.99
N THR A 574 13.15 15.51 4.97
CA THR A 574 12.56 14.50 4.09
C THR A 574 12.07 13.32 4.91
N LYS A 575 10.93 12.73 4.52
CA LYS A 575 10.41 11.51 5.15
C LYS A 575 10.07 10.45 4.10
N PHE A 576 10.02 9.20 4.53
CA PHE A 576 9.50 8.09 3.74
C PHE A 576 7.98 8.02 3.93
N ASP A 577 7.23 7.97 2.84
CA ASP A 577 5.76 7.99 2.83
C ASP A 577 5.12 6.60 2.62
N GLY A 578 5.91 5.55 2.75
CA GLY A 578 5.52 4.17 2.46
C GLY A 578 5.97 3.69 1.07
N VAL A 579 6.15 4.61 0.12
CA VAL A 579 6.55 4.30 -1.27
C VAL A 579 7.91 4.90 -1.61
N SER A 580 8.12 6.18 -1.29
CA SER A 580 9.33 6.91 -1.65
C SER A 580 9.76 7.89 -0.54
N ARG A 581 11.03 8.36 -0.61
CA ARG A 581 11.47 9.49 0.20
C ARG A 581 11.08 10.80 -0.48
N ARG A 582 10.27 11.61 0.21
CA ARG A 582 9.84 12.92 -0.25
C ARG A 582 10.18 14.04 0.73
N PRO A 583 10.28 15.28 0.26
CA PRO A 583 10.34 16.45 1.12
C PRO A 583 9.09 16.57 1.98
N LEU A 584 9.24 17.14 3.18
CA LEU A 584 8.09 17.50 4.01
C LEU A 584 7.23 18.55 3.30
N ARG A 585 5.93 18.42 3.43
CA ARG A 585 4.97 19.46 3.00
C ARG A 585 5.00 20.63 3.98
N TYR A 586 4.63 21.80 3.54
CA TYR A 586 4.60 23.01 4.40
C TYR A 586 3.65 22.85 5.59
N GLU A 587 2.52 22.18 5.40
CA GLU A 587 1.54 21.88 6.46
C GLU A 587 2.18 20.98 7.54
N GLU A 588 2.91 19.94 7.13
CA GLU A 588 3.62 19.04 8.05
C GLU A 588 4.69 19.81 8.85
N ILE A 589 5.44 20.67 8.17
CA ILE A 589 6.43 21.52 8.84
C ILE A 589 5.73 22.42 9.86
N ARG A 590 4.69 23.17 9.48
CA ARG A 590 3.94 24.07 10.37
C ARG A 590 3.39 23.36 11.60
N GLN A 591 2.81 22.20 11.42
CA GLN A 591 2.25 21.39 12.49
C GLN A 591 3.31 20.99 13.52
N ILE A 592 4.50 20.61 13.05
CA ILE A 592 5.62 20.20 13.90
C ILE A 592 6.23 21.41 14.60
N ILE A 593 6.64 22.45 13.85
CA ILE A 593 7.30 23.63 14.44
C ILE A 593 6.34 24.48 15.28
N GLY A 594 5.04 24.40 14.99
CA GLY A 594 3.98 25.04 15.75
C GLY A 594 3.91 24.62 17.22
N ARG A 595 4.54 23.51 17.59
CA ARG A 595 4.64 23.03 18.98
C ARG A 595 5.68 23.80 19.83
N ALA A 596 6.56 24.59 19.20
CA ALA A 596 7.49 25.43 19.95
C ALA A 596 6.79 26.61 20.62
N GLY A 597 7.30 27.05 21.75
CA GLY A 597 6.81 28.27 22.45
C GLY A 597 5.49 28.04 23.18
N ARG A 598 5.44 27.09 24.11
CA ARG A 598 4.23 26.87 24.93
C ARG A 598 3.87 28.12 25.72
N TYR A 599 2.63 28.61 25.54
CA TYR A 599 2.10 29.76 26.26
C TYR A 599 2.14 29.54 27.78
N GLY A 600 2.48 30.59 28.52
CA GLY A 600 2.63 30.57 29.97
C GLY A 600 3.96 29.96 30.48
N ILE A 601 4.80 29.40 29.56
CA ILE A 601 6.12 28.88 29.89
C ILE A 601 7.23 29.65 29.16
N TYR A 602 7.02 29.96 27.89
CA TYR A 602 7.98 30.67 27.05
C TYR A 602 7.38 31.88 26.34
N ASP A 603 8.08 32.97 26.30
CA ASP A 603 7.65 34.19 25.59
C ASP A 603 7.84 34.08 24.08
N THR A 604 8.73 33.20 23.63
CA THR A 604 9.06 33.01 22.21
C THR A 604 9.37 31.54 21.94
N GLY A 605 8.76 31.00 20.89
CA GLY A 605 9.11 29.68 20.32
C GLY A 605 10.12 29.83 19.20
N TYR A 606 11.00 28.84 19.06
CA TYR A 606 12.02 28.82 18.02
C TYR A 606 11.89 27.60 17.11
N ALA A 607 12.19 27.79 15.82
CA ALA A 607 12.30 26.71 14.85
C ALA A 607 13.66 26.77 14.17
N ALA A 608 14.29 25.61 14.00
CA ALA A 608 15.59 25.49 13.34
C ALA A 608 15.64 24.25 12.44
N SER A 609 16.62 24.21 11.54
CA SER A 609 16.91 23.05 10.69
C SER A 609 18.39 22.68 10.79
N ALA A 610 18.67 21.38 10.91
CA ALA A 610 20.04 20.88 10.96
C ALA A 610 20.80 21.03 9.62
N ASN A 611 20.08 21.11 8.51
CA ASN A 611 20.63 21.27 7.17
C ASN A 611 20.42 22.68 6.58
N GLY A 612 19.94 23.64 7.38
CA GLY A 612 19.68 25.01 6.91
C GLY A 612 18.54 25.15 5.89
N ASP A 613 17.61 24.20 5.88
CA ASP A 613 16.50 24.17 4.90
C ASP A 613 15.57 25.38 5.06
N GLN A 614 15.56 26.26 4.06
CA GLN A 614 14.78 27.50 4.04
C GLN A 614 13.25 27.26 4.01
N ARG A 615 12.80 26.05 3.67
CA ARG A 615 11.36 25.71 3.73
C ARG A 615 10.78 25.83 5.13
N VAL A 616 11.61 25.66 6.18
CA VAL A 616 11.19 25.87 7.57
C VAL A 616 10.86 27.34 7.83
N LYS A 617 11.68 28.25 7.31
CA LYS A 617 11.43 29.71 7.37
C LYS A 617 10.18 30.08 6.57
N THR A 618 10.09 29.58 5.35
CA THR A 618 8.92 29.79 4.47
C THR A 618 7.63 29.33 5.14
N ALA A 619 7.65 28.16 5.78
CA ALA A 619 6.49 27.60 6.48
C ALA A 619 5.99 28.48 7.66
N ILE A 620 6.83 29.33 8.24
CA ILE A 620 6.43 30.28 9.28
C ILE A 620 5.72 31.52 8.68
N VAL A 621 6.20 31.99 7.54
CA VAL A 621 5.79 33.26 6.93
C VAL A 621 4.63 33.11 5.96
N ASP A 622 4.64 32.06 5.16
CA ASP A 622 3.64 31.85 4.10
C ASP A 622 2.27 31.49 4.66
N ASN A 623 1.23 32.02 3.99
CA ASN A 623 -0.13 31.59 4.27
C ASN A 623 -0.35 30.14 3.80
N PRO A 624 -1.01 29.32 4.62
CA PRO A 624 -1.35 27.96 4.24
C PRO A 624 -2.27 27.93 3.01
N ARG A 625 -2.06 26.94 2.13
CA ARG A 625 -2.97 26.71 1.01
C ARG A 625 -4.31 26.18 1.54
N PRO A 626 -5.45 26.70 1.07
CA PRO A 626 -6.74 26.19 1.48
C PRO A 626 -6.90 24.71 1.18
N VAL A 627 -7.53 23.99 2.07
CA VAL A 627 -7.98 22.61 1.84
C VAL A 627 -9.04 22.62 0.75
N GLY A 628 -8.76 21.97 -0.37
CA GLY A 628 -9.67 21.96 -1.54
C GLY A 628 -10.67 20.81 -1.52
N ARG A 629 -10.41 19.74 -0.74
CA ARG A 629 -11.26 18.54 -0.73
C ARG A 629 -11.41 18.01 0.68
N ALA A 630 -12.61 17.47 0.96
CA ALA A 630 -12.90 16.70 2.15
C ALA A 630 -12.97 15.20 1.77
N VAL A 631 -12.60 14.33 2.68
CA VAL A 631 -12.60 12.88 2.47
C VAL A 631 -13.95 12.31 2.88
N ILE A 632 -14.47 11.37 2.13
CA ILE A 632 -15.66 10.57 2.42
C ILE A 632 -15.32 9.10 2.55
N ASP A 633 -15.83 8.45 3.59
CA ASP A 633 -15.69 7.02 3.86
C ASP A 633 -16.48 6.17 2.88
N PHE A 634 -16.24 4.86 2.91
CA PHE A 634 -17.11 3.88 2.28
C PHE A 634 -18.52 3.95 2.91
N PRO A 635 -19.57 4.31 2.15
CA PRO A 635 -20.91 4.44 2.72
C PRO A 635 -21.49 3.09 3.15
N GLU A 636 -21.87 2.95 4.42
CA GLU A 636 -22.49 1.70 4.91
C GLU A 636 -23.83 1.40 4.22
N THR A 637 -24.49 2.39 3.61
CA THR A 637 -25.69 2.20 2.79
C THR A 637 -25.46 1.21 1.64
N LEU A 638 -24.23 1.13 1.13
CA LEU A 638 -23.86 0.17 0.10
C LEU A 638 -24.01 -1.29 0.53
N LEU A 639 -24.01 -1.56 1.82
CA LEU A 639 -24.24 -2.91 2.36
C LEU A 639 -25.69 -3.40 2.15
N THR A 640 -26.63 -2.52 1.81
CA THR A 640 -28.01 -2.88 1.46
C THR A 640 -28.11 -3.51 0.05
N VAL A 641 -27.22 -3.14 -0.87
CA VAL A 641 -27.17 -3.67 -2.24
C VAL A 641 -26.89 -5.18 -2.22
N ASP A 642 -27.66 -5.96 -2.93
CA ASP A 642 -27.49 -7.41 -2.99
C ASP A 642 -26.34 -7.82 -3.91
N ALA A 643 -25.13 -7.74 -3.38
CA ALA A 643 -23.89 -8.16 -4.04
C ALA A 643 -22.82 -8.54 -3.01
N PRO A 644 -21.80 -9.32 -3.39
CA PRO A 644 -20.65 -9.59 -2.53
C PRO A 644 -19.91 -8.30 -2.15
N ILE A 645 -19.42 -8.23 -0.91
CA ILE A 645 -18.76 -7.02 -0.41
C ILE A 645 -17.56 -6.59 -1.26
N LEU A 646 -16.79 -7.54 -1.79
CA LEU A 646 -15.67 -7.24 -2.68
C LEU A 646 -16.11 -6.51 -3.96
N ASP A 647 -17.26 -6.88 -4.51
CA ASP A 647 -17.78 -6.24 -5.71
C ASP A 647 -18.32 -4.84 -5.41
N LEU A 648 -18.92 -4.64 -4.23
CA LEU A 648 -19.32 -3.31 -3.74
C LEU A 648 -18.11 -2.39 -3.54
N ILE A 649 -17.05 -2.89 -2.92
CA ILE A 649 -15.79 -2.15 -2.74
C ILE A 649 -15.22 -1.74 -4.11
N LYS A 650 -15.17 -2.66 -5.09
CA LYS A 650 -14.70 -2.36 -6.45
C LYS A 650 -15.56 -1.32 -7.15
N LYS A 651 -16.88 -1.41 -6.99
CA LYS A 651 -17.80 -0.42 -7.58
C LYS A 651 -17.68 0.94 -6.91
N TRP A 652 -17.51 0.97 -5.60
CA TRP A 652 -17.20 2.23 -4.90
C TRP A 652 -15.90 2.87 -5.43
N GLU A 653 -14.86 2.09 -5.73
CA GLU A 653 -13.63 2.63 -6.35
C GLU A 653 -13.88 3.28 -7.73
N GLU A 654 -14.85 2.79 -8.49
CA GLU A 654 -15.22 3.33 -9.80
C GLU A 654 -16.05 4.63 -9.71
N VAL A 655 -16.75 4.87 -8.58
CA VAL A 655 -17.54 6.09 -8.37
C VAL A 655 -16.63 7.31 -8.38
N VAL A 656 -16.96 8.33 -9.15
CA VAL A 656 -16.30 9.63 -9.12
C VAL A 656 -16.98 10.47 -8.05
N PRO A 657 -16.29 10.89 -6.99
CA PRO A 657 -16.92 11.73 -5.96
C PRO A 657 -17.28 13.11 -6.52
N ALA A 658 -18.29 13.74 -5.92
CA ALA A 658 -18.68 15.11 -6.27
C ALA A 658 -17.52 16.11 -6.09
N GLU A 659 -17.63 17.28 -6.73
CA GLU A 659 -16.61 18.33 -6.63
C GLU A 659 -16.38 18.73 -5.17
N GLY A 660 -15.13 18.92 -4.77
CA GLY A 660 -14.74 19.19 -3.40
C GLY A 660 -14.69 17.97 -2.49
N TRP A 661 -14.92 16.76 -3.01
CA TRP A 661 -14.85 15.51 -2.26
C TRP A 661 -13.74 14.58 -2.78
N GLN A 662 -13.25 13.73 -1.90
CA GLN A 662 -12.27 12.67 -2.19
C GLN A 662 -12.66 11.43 -1.38
N LYS A 663 -12.50 10.26 -1.97
CA LYS A 663 -12.73 9.00 -1.22
C LYS A 663 -11.56 8.72 -0.29
N GLU A 664 -11.87 8.15 0.87
CA GLU A 664 -10.88 7.56 1.76
C GLU A 664 -10.16 6.38 1.08
N SER A 665 -8.94 6.14 1.48
CA SER A 665 -8.17 5.00 0.99
C SER A 665 -8.75 3.69 1.50
N ILE A 666 -9.33 2.90 0.60
CA ILE A 666 -9.88 1.56 0.91
C ILE A 666 -8.96 0.42 0.44
N VAL A 667 -7.67 0.71 0.23
CA VAL A 667 -6.69 -0.25 -0.28
C VAL A 667 -6.59 -1.46 0.63
N GLN A 668 -6.49 -1.26 1.95
CA GLN A 668 -6.47 -2.32 2.95
C GLN A 668 -7.76 -3.14 2.91
N MET A 669 -8.92 -2.48 2.97
CA MET A 669 -10.23 -3.12 2.92
C MET A 669 -10.38 -4.00 1.67
N ARG A 670 -10.01 -3.48 0.50
CA ARG A 670 -10.04 -4.22 -0.76
C ARG A 670 -9.12 -5.44 -0.74
N ARG A 671 -7.87 -5.26 -0.29
CA ARG A 671 -6.89 -6.35 -0.21
C ARG A 671 -7.37 -7.48 0.69
N LEU A 672 -7.86 -7.16 1.88
CA LEU A 672 -8.42 -8.14 2.82
C LEU A 672 -9.66 -8.83 2.24
N ALA A 673 -10.56 -8.10 1.57
CA ALA A 673 -11.72 -8.66 0.89
C ALA A 673 -11.33 -9.60 -0.27
N GLU A 674 -10.28 -9.29 -1.02
CA GLU A 674 -9.75 -10.19 -2.08
C GLU A 674 -9.18 -11.49 -1.50
N LEU A 675 -8.50 -11.42 -0.34
CA LEU A 675 -7.93 -12.58 0.34
C LEU A 675 -9.00 -13.50 0.96
N THR A 676 -10.15 -12.95 1.31
CA THR A 676 -11.23 -13.66 2.00
C THR A 676 -12.45 -13.95 1.12
N LYS A 677 -12.43 -13.62 -0.15
CA LYS A 677 -13.57 -13.75 -1.09
C LYS A 677 -14.17 -15.16 -1.19
N ASP A 678 -13.37 -16.19 -0.95
CA ASP A 678 -13.81 -17.58 -1.01
C ASP A 678 -14.50 -18.05 0.30
N LEU A 679 -14.47 -17.20 1.33
CA LEU A 679 -15.20 -17.40 2.57
C LEU A 679 -16.58 -16.74 2.42
N ALA A 680 -17.64 -17.52 2.28
CA ALA A 680 -19.01 -17.02 2.11
C ALA A 680 -19.53 -16.30 3.38
N ALA A 681 -18.84 -15.23 3.79
CA ALA A 681 -19.17 -14.46 4.98
C ALA A 681 -20.39 -13.54 4.75
N PRO A 682 -21.30 -13.40 5.72
CA PRO A 682 -22.34 -12.38 5.70
C PRO A 682 -21.73 -10.98 5.49
N LYS A 683 -22.33 -10.15 4.63
CA LYS A 683 -21.78 -8.83 4.26
C LYS A 683 -21.39 -7.96 5.45
N LYS A 684 -22.30 -7.86 6.43
CA LYS A 684 -22.05 -7.03 7.62
C LYS A 684 -20.89 -7.56 8.45
N LEU A 685 -20.83 -8.88 8.64
CA LEU A 685 -19.71 -9.52 9.34
C LEU A 685 -18.38 -9.27 8.60
N ALA A 686 -18.37 -9.46 7.28
CA ALA A 686 -17.19 -9.19 6.48
C ALA A 686 -16.75 -7.72 6.60
N TYR A 687 -17.69 -6.77 6.46
CA TYR A 687 -17.42 -5.35 6.62
C TYR A 687 -16.83 -5.03 8.01
N ASP A 688 -17.43 -5.60 9.06
CA ASP A 688 -16.98 -5.41 10.43
C ASP A 688 -15.55 -5.88 10.67
N PHE A 689 -15.12 -6.96 10.01
CA PHE A 689 -13.73 -7.41 10.04
C PHE A 689 -12.81 -6.57 9.18
N LEU A 690 -13.25 -6.18 7.97
CA LEU A 690 -12.46 -5.38 7.03
C LEU A 690 -12.14 -3.98 7.53
N THR A 691 -12.95 -3.44 8.45
CA THR A 691 -12.77 -2.12 9.07
C THR A 691 -11.97 -2.14 10.36
N ILE A 692 -11.49 -3.31 10.84
CA ILE A 692 -10.58 -3.38 11.99
C ILE A 692 -9.21 -2.85 11.59
N PRO A 693 -8.69 -1.81 12.27
CA PRO A 693 -7.39 -1.25 11.94
C PRO A 693 -6.25 -2.16 12.47
N PHE A 694 -5.38 -2.60 11.58
CA PHE A 694 -4.11 -3.28 11.92
C PHE A 694 -3.15 -3.20 10.74
N GLU A 695 -1.86 -3.45 10.97
CA GLU A 695 -0.83 -3.50 9.92
C GLU A 695 -0.94 -4.85 9.16
N GLU A 696 -1.62 -4.88 8.02
CA GLU A 696 -1.88 -6.12 7.25
C GLU A 696 -0.62 -6.76 6.66
N ASP A 697 0.43 -5.99 6.45
CA ASP A 697 1.74 -6.50 6.00
C ASP A 697 2.49 -7.21 7.13
N ASN A 698 2.03 -7.09 8.37
CA ASN A 698 2.55 -7.82 9.51
C ASN A 698 1.91 -9.20 9.56
N GLY A 699 2.65 -10.22 9.11
CA GLY A 699 2.14 -11.59 8.99
C GLY A 699 1.56 -12.17 10.29
N ALA A 700 2.11 -11.80 11.46
CA ALA A 700 1.58 -12.27 12.74
C ALA A 700 0.21 -11.66 13.07
N LEU A 701 0.00 -10.38 12.76
CA LEU A 701 -1.29 -9.72 12.95
C LEU A 701 -2.32 -10.25 11.96
N TYR A 702 -1.93 -10.40 10.69
CA TYR A 702 -2.78 -10.96 9.65
C TYR A 702 -3.24 -12.38 9.99
N ASP A 703 -2.33 -13.24 10.46
CA ASP A 703 -2.67 -14.62 10.85
C ASP A 703 -3.68 -14.69 12.00
N ILE A 704 -3.57 -13.79 12.98
CA ILE A 704 -4.53 -13.69 14.09
C ILE A 704 -5.89 -13.22 13.55
N TRP A 705 -5.91 -12.13 12.82
CA TRP A 705 -7.12 -11.56 12.22
C TRP A 705 -7.84 -12.60 11.34
N TYR A 706 -7.11 -13.28 10.44
CA TYR A 706 -7.66 -14.27 9.54
C TYR A 706 -8.22 -15.49 10.27
N LYS A 707 -7.52 -15.99 11.29
CA LYS A 707 -7.99 -17.13 12.10
C LYS A 707 -9.29 -16.81 12.82
N VAL A 708 -9.40 -15.64 13.43
CA VAL A 708 -10.61 -15.22 14.13
C VAL A 708 -11.75 -15.03 13.12
N PHE A 709 -11.47 -14.39 11.98
CA PHE A 709 -12.47 -14.21 10.92
C PHE A 709 -13.02 -15.54 10.40
N VAL A 710 -12.16 -16.52 10.10
CA VAL A 710 -12.58 -17.85 9.63
C VAL A 710 -13.45 -18.55 10.67
N LYS A 711 -13.11 -18.46 11.94
CA LYS A 711 -13.90 -19.07 13.02
C LYS A 711 -15.28 -18.44 13.16
N GLU A 712 -15.36 -17.11 13.11
CA GLU A 712 -16.65 -16.38 13.11
C GLU A 712 -17.52 -16.77 11.92
N VAL A 713 -16.96 -16.81 10.71
CA VAL A 713 -17.69 -17.19 9.50
C VAL A 713 -18.22 -18.63 9.57
N ARG A 714 -17.48 -19.53 10.20
CA ARG A 714 -17.85 -20.95 10.33
C ARG A 714 -18.70 -21.25 11.55
N GLY A 715 -18.90 -20.29 12.45
CA GLY A 715 -19.56 -20.52 13.73
C GLY A 715 -18.78 -21.47 14.66
N GLU A 716 -17.46 -21.50 14.50
CA GLU A 716 -16.58 -22.32 15.34
C GLU A 716 -16.35 -21.63 16.70
N GLU A 717 -16.41 -22.40 17.78
CA GLU A 717 -16.12 -21.86 19.10
C GLU A 717 -14.65 -21.40 19.22
N TYR A 718 -14.46 -20.26 19.85
CA TYR A 718 -13.15 -19.73 20.23
C TYR A 718 -13.29 -18.75 21.39
N SER A 719 -12.22 -18.58 22.13
CA SER A 719 -12.16 -17.62 23.24
C SER A 719 -10.98 -16.69 23.05
N ILE A 720 -11.25 -15.41 22.88
CA ILE A 720 -10.19 -14.39 22.83
C ILE A 720 -9.50 -14.32 24.20
N TYR A 721 -10.24 -14.55 25.29
CA TYR A 721 -9.68 -14.62 26.64
C TYR A 721 -8.55 -15.65 26.72
N ASP A 722 -8.80 -16.90 26.28
CA ASP A 722 -7.82 -17.98 26.34
C ASP A 722 -6.62 -17.73 25.43
N LEU A 723 -6.85 -17.15 24.24
CA LEU A 723 -5.78 -16.78 23.32
C LEU A 723 -4.86 -15.72 23.94
N VAL A 724 -5.43 -14.75 24.60
CA VAL A 724 -4.69 -13.70 25.30
C VAL A 724 -4.03 -14.25 26.56
N ASP A 725 -4.73 -15.05 27.35
CA ASP A 725 -4.19 -15.61 28.59
C ASP A 725 -2.95 -16.48 28.35
N SER A 726 -2.99 -17.31 27.31
CA SER A 726 -1.86 -18.17 26.91
C SER A 726 -0.66 -17.40 26.36
N MET A 727 -0.82 -16.11 26.02
CA MET A 727 0.24 -15.28 25.45
C MET A 727 1.32 -14.97 26.48
N LYS A 728 2.54 -15.50 26.25
CA LYS A 728 3.71 -15.23 27.09
C LYS A 728 4.40 -13.95 26.63
N LEU A 729 4.43 -12.98 27.52
CA LEU A 729 5.11 -11.71 27.24
C LEU A 729 6.62 -11.84 27.42
N GLU A 730 7.38 -11.17 26.53
CA GLU A 730 8.85 -11.13 26.56
C GLU A 730 9.37 -10.64 27.91
N ARG A 731 10.30 -11.39 28.50
CA ARG A 731 10.86 -11.12 29.84
C ARG A 731 12.28 -10.56 29.80
N THR A 732 12.97 -10.68 28.68
CA THR A 732 14.32 -10.16 28.52
C THR A 732 14.36 -8.63 28.57
N SER A 733 15.39 -8.09 29.18
CA SER A 733 15.62 -6.63 29.27
C SER A 733 16.72 -6.15 28.30
N SER A 734 16.91 -6.86 27.16
CA SER A 734 17.85 -6.40 26.13
C SER A 734 17.27 -5.25 25.30
N ALA A 735 18.11 -4.42 24.70
CA ALA A 735 17.63 -3.37 23.79
C ALA A 735 16.86 -3.93 22.57
N ASP A 736 17.12 -5.17 22.19
CA ASP A 736 16.40 -5.87 21.12
C ASP A 736 15.02 -6.38 21.57
N ALA A 737 14.77 -6.50 22.87
CA ALA A 737 13.46 -6.87 23.42
C ALA A 737 12.37 -5.81 23.17
N ILE A 738 12.75 -4.55 22.91
CA ILE A 738 11.79 -3.48 22.59
C ILE A 738 10.99 -3.86 21.33
N ASP A 739 11.65 -4.37 20.29
CA ASP A 739 10.98 -4.76 19.03
C ASP A 739 9.93 -5.86 19.28
N THR A 740 10.27 -6.84 20.11
CA THR A 740 9.36 -7.94 20.48
C THR A 740 8.21 -7.44 21.35
N LEU A 741 8.48 -6.59 22.32
CA LEU A 741 7.45 -6.03 23.22
C LEU A 741 6.48 -5.12 22.48
N GLU A 742 6.97 -4.29 21.55
CA GLU A 742 6.11 -3.48 20.68
C GLU A 742 5.24 -4.36 19.78
N GLN A 743 5.80 -5.44 19.22
CA GLN A 743 5.02 -6.39 18.44
C GLN A 743 3.94 -7.08 19.29
N GLN A 744 4.27 -7.48 20.50
CA GLN A 744 3.32 -8.07 21.44
C GLN A 744 2.22 -7.07 21.83
N HIS A 745 2.58 -5.80 22.00
CA HIS A 745 1.59 -4.75 22.28
C HIS A 745 0.61 -4.57 21.10
N ARG A 746 1.09 -4.56 19.85
CA ARG A 746 0.23 -4.50 18.65
C ARG A 746 -0.69 -5.70 18.52
N ILE A 747 -0.22 -6.89 18.88
CA ILE A 747 -1.06 -8.10 18.94
C ILE A 747 -2.17 -7.92 19.96
N LEU A 748 -1.87 -7.35 21.13
CA LEU A 748 -2.88 -7.05 22.15
C LEU A 748 -3.86 -5.96 21.70
N ASP A 749 -3.41 -4.97 20.92
CA ASP A 749 -4.29 -3.95 20.29
C ASP A 749 -5.28 -4.61 19.32
N LEU A 750 -4.81 -5.55 18.49
CA LEU A 750 -5.68 -6.29 17.59
C LEU A 750 -6.69 -7.15 18.37
N TYR A 751 -6.25 -7.88 19.40
CA TYR A 751 -7.17 -8.66 20.25
C TYR A 751 -8.19 -7.77 20.97
N PHE A 752 -7.81 -6.57 21.38
CA PHE A 752 -8.73 -5.61 22.00
C PHE A 752 -9.84 -5.20 21.02
N ASN A 753 -9.49 -4.87 19.76
CA ASN A 753 -10.47 -4.50 18.73
C ASN A 753 -11.39 -5.68 18.38
N LEU A 754 -10.84 -6.88 18.24
CA LEU A 754 -11.60 -8.10 17.97
C LEU A 754 -12.54 -8.44 19.16
N ALA A 755 -12.02 -8.39 20.39
CA ALA A 755 -12.82 -8.67 21.58
C ALA A 755 -13.97 -7.69 21.74
N ARG A 756 -13.69 -6.39 21.63
CA ARG A 756 -14.72 -5.34 21.75
C ARG A 756 -15.84 -5.50 20.72
N LYS A 757 -15.52 -5.96 19.50
CA LYS A 757 -16.50 -6.05 18.41
C LYS A 757 -17.27 -7.36 18.41
N PHE A 758 -16.62 -8.48 18.74
CA PHE A 758 -17.21 -9.82 18.60
C PHE A 758 -17.42 -10.57 19.94
N GLN A 759 -16.61 -10.30 20.94
CA GLN A 759 -16.71 -10.92 22.27
C GLN A 759 -16.50 -9.87 23.38
N PRO A 760 -17.41 -8.91 23.56
CA PRO A 760 -17.22 -7.77 24.47
C PRO A 760 -17.38 -8.15 25.96
N LEU A 761 -16.65 -9.15 26.41
CA LEU A 761 -16.62 -9.57 27.80
C LEU A 761 -15.67 -8.68 28.59
N GLU A 762 -16.16 -8.13 29.71
CA GLU A 762 -15.38 -7.23 30.56
C GLU A 762 -14.09 -7.89 31.08
N SER A 763 -14.16 -9.19 31.44
CA SER A 763 -13.01 -9.97 31.87
C SER A 763 -11.91 -10.05 30.80
N THR A 764 -12.30 -10.24 29.53
CA THR A 764 -11.38 -10.30 28.40
C THR A 764 -10.70 -8.95 28.18
N LEU A 765 -11.48 -7.87 28.15
CA LEU A 765 -10.96 -6.51 27.99
C LEU A 765 -10.00 -6.13 29.13
N LYS A 766 -10.36 -6.44 30.38
CA LYS A 766 -9.49 -6.21 31.56
C LYS A 766 -8.17 -6.99 31.45
N LEU A 767 -8.20 -8.25 31.07
CA LEU A 767 -6.99 -9.06 30.88
C LEU A 767 -6.07 -8.47 29.80
N ILE A 768 -6.64 -8.06 28.65
CA ILE A 768 -5.88 -7.42 27.58
C ILE A 768 -5.21 -6.14 28.10
N MET A 769 -5.96 -5.28 28.80
CA MET A 769 -5.45 -4.03 29.34
C MET A 769 -4.32 -4.26 30.36
N GLU A 770 -4.45 -5.26 31.23
CA GLU A 770 -3.40 -5.64 32.16
C GLU A 770 -2.11 -6.07 31.45
N LYS A 771 -2.23 -6.96 30.43
CA LYS A 771 -1.07 -7.40 29.64
C LYS A 771 -0.43 -6.25 28.85
N LYS A 772 -1.21 -5.33 28.31
CA LYS A 772 -0.70 -4.10 27.66
C LYS A 772 0.11 -3.25 28.65
N ARG A 773 -0.40 -3.05 29.87
CA ARG A 773 0.30 -2.30 30.93
C ARG A 773 1.62 -2.96 31.33
N ILE A 774 1.66 -4.30 31.41
CA ILE A 774 2.89 -5.04 31.64
C ILE A 774 3.90 -4.84 30.52
N CYS A 775 3.46 -4.91 29.25
CA CYS A 775 4.30 -4.63 28.09
C CYS A 775 4.90 -3.22 28.15
N SER A 776 4.05 -2.22 28.35
CA SER A 776 4.45 -0.81 28.48
C SER A 776 5.47 -0.60 29.59
N GLY A 777 5.23 -1.18 30.77
CA GLY A 777 6.15 -1.11 31.91
C GLY A 777 7.51 -1.75 31.62
N ARG A 778 7.55 -2.85 30.86
CA ARG A 778 8.80 -3.50 30.46
C ARG A 778 9.56 -2.66 29.43
N ILE A 779 8.86 -2.08 28.45
CA ILE A 779 9.48 -1.15 27.49
C ILE A 779 10.12 0.03 28.22
N MET A 780 9.39 0.64 29.18
CA MET A 780 9.94 1.72 30.00
C MET A 780 11.20 1.31 30.75
N LYS A 781 11.18 0.17 31.40
CA LYS A 781 12.33 -0.37 32.14
C LYS A 781 13.54 -0.58 31.23
N VAL A 782 13.34 -1.08 30.01
CA VAL A 782 14.43 -1.24 29.03
C VAL A 782 14.99 0.11 28.61
N LEU A 783 14.15 1.11 28.34
CA LEU A 783 14.59 2.46 27.98
C LEU A 783 15.41 3.13 29.09
N GLU A 784 15.01 2.98 30.34
CA GLU A 784 15.71 3.53 31.51
C GLU A 784 17.03 2.82 31.76
N THR A 785 17.06 1.49 31.80
CA THR A 785 18.23 0.70 32.27
C THR A 785 19.28 0.50 31.17
N ARG A 786 18.87 0.12 29.96
CA ARG A 786 19.77 -0.29 28.86
C ARG A 786 20.07 0.83 27.88
N GLY A 787 19.24 1.87 27.86
CA GLY A 787 19.38 3.00 26.95
C GLY A 787 18.94 2.68 25.51
N PHE A 788 19.43 3.50 24.60
CA PHE A 788 18.95 3.57 23.24
C PHE A 788 19.76 2.70 22.27
N LYS A 789 19.13 2.20 21.22
CA LYS A 789 19.77 1.33 20.21
C LYS A 789 20.70 2.16 19.32
N GLU A 790 21.99 1.86 19.34
CA GLU A 790 22.97 2.52 18.47
C GLU A 790 22.85 2.02 17.02
N ARG A 791 22.99 2.94 16.10
CA ARG A 791 23.15 2.59 14.68
C ARG A 791 24.55 2.04 14.45
N ARG A 792 24.65 0.82 13.93
CA ARG A 792 25.93 0.14 13.69
C ARG A 792 26.06 -0.34 12.24
N CYS A 793 27.30 -0.34 11.76
CA CYS A 793 27.63 -0.89 10.44
C CYS A 793 27.25 -2.37 10.36
N LYS A 794 26.40 -2.74 9.38
CA LYS A 794 25.94 -4.12 9.20
C LYS A 794 27.07 -5.12 8.92
N SER A 795 28.25 -4.67 8.43
CA SER A 795 29.38 -5.53 8.10
C SER A 795 30.41 -5.66 9.20
N CYS A 796 30.76 -4.59 9.91
CA CYS A 796 31.86 -4.60 10.90
C CYS A 796 31.44 -4.20 12.30
N GLY A 797 30.17 -3.91 12.56
CA GLY A 797 29.65 -3.54 13.87
C GLY A 797 30.07 -2.14 14.37
N LYS A 798 30.86 -1.38 13.61
CA LYS A 798 31.31 -0.03 14.01
C LYS A 798 30.11 0.90 14.19
N PRO A 799 30.05 1.71 15.25
CA PRO A 799 29.00 2.72 15.43
C PRO A 799 28.98 3.69 14.24
N LEU A 800 27.77 3.99 13.78
CA LEU A 800 27.54 4.95 12.69
C LEU A 800 26.87 6.21 13.27
N PRO A 801 27.15 7.39 12.72
CA PRO A 801 26.38 8.60 13.01
C PRO A 801 24.90 8.37 12.67
N TRP A 802 24.00 9.06 13.39
CA TRP A 802 22.55 8.94 13.17
C TRP A 802 22.15 9.25 11.72
N ASN A 803 22.81 10.20 11.07
CA ASN A 803 22.56 10.68 9.71
C ASN A 803 23.39 9.95 8.64
N HIS A 804 24.06 8.85 8.98
CA HIS A 804 24.85 8.13 7.99
C HIS A 804 23.93 7.56 6.89
N PRO A 805 24.18 7.86 5.59
CA PRO A 805 23.26 7.53 4.51
C PRO A 805 23.05 6.02 4.30
N TYR A 806 24.05 5.21 4.62
CA TYR A 806 24.03 3.77 4.38
C TYR A 806 24.09 2.96 5.68
N GLY A 807 23.63 1.69 5.60
CA GLY A 807 23.79 0.71 6.69
C GLY A 807 25.23 0.18 6.87
N LEU A 808 26.16 0.61 6.05
CA LEU A 808 27.59 0.26 6.09
C LEU A 808 28.44 1.50 6.38
N CYS A 809 29.54 1.36 7.11
CA CYS A 809 30.52 2.43 7.23
C CYS A 809 31.27 2.62 5.89
N THR A 810 31.89 3.79 5.69
CA THR A 810 32.58 4.13 4.44
C THR A 810 33.59 3.04 4.01
N LYS A 811 34.40 2.52 4.92
CA LYS A 811 35.38 1.45 4.64
C LYS A 811 34.72 0.13 4.19
N CYS A 812 33.58 -0.24 4.77
CA CYS A 812 32.85 -1.45 4.37
C CYS A 812 32.11 -1.27 3.06
N TYR A 813 31.57 -0.09 2.80
CA TYR A 813 30.95 0.28 1.55
C TYR A 813 31.96 0.24 0.38
N GLU A 814 33.12 0.88 0.55
CA GLU A 814 34.20 0.85 -0.46
C GLU A 814 34.71 -0.58 -0.73
N ARG A 815 34.80 -1.42 0.32
CA ARG A 815 35.16 -2.85 0.12
C ARG A 815 34.10 -3.60 -0.67
N GLN A 816 32.85 -3.30 -0.47
CA GLN A 816 31.75 -3.92 -1.20
C GLN A 816 31.74 -3.47 -2.66
N GLN A 817 31.93 -2.16 -2.94
CA GLN A 817 32.07 -1.66 -4.31
C GLN A 817 33.26 -2.29 -5.04
N LYS A 818 34.45 -2.35 -4.44
CA LYS A 818 35.63 -3.01 -5.04
C LYS A 818 35.46 -4.51 -5.30
N ARG A 819 34.46 -5.17 -4.68
CA ARG A 819 34.09 -6.55 -4.98
C ARG A 819 33.11 -6.67 -6.14
N TYR A 820 32.34 -5.63 -6.43
CA TYR A 820 31.44 -5.57 -7.59
C TYR A 820 32.17 -5.14 -8.87
N ASP A 821 33.30 -4.43 -8.73
CA ASP A 821 34.13 -3.97 -9.86
C ASP A 821 35.18 -5.02 -10.27
N ARG A 822 35.30 -6.15 -9.56
CA ARG A 822 36.09 -7.34 -9.92
C ARG A 822 35.16 -8.46 -10.38
#